data_06680988bab18b26fbf21d6dba2db308
#
_entry.id   06680988bab18b26fbf21d6dba2db308
#
_cell.length_a   1.000
_cell.length_b   1.000
_cell.length_c   1.000
_cell.angle_alpha   90.00
_cell.angle_beta   90.00
_cell.angle_gamma   90.00
#
_symmetry.space_group_name_H-M   'P 1'
#
loop_
_entity.id
_entity.type
_entity.pdbx_description
1 polymer ?
#
loop_
_entity_poly.entity_id
_entity_poly.type
_entity_poly.pdbx_seq_one_letter_code
_entity_poly.pdbx_strand_id
1 'polypeptide(L)'
;MSKYSFLQAVARAYSRESAKCSFIFPSRRAAKFFQRYLAQEYFAIYQKPLISPRMITVGELFETLSGLEQADTLLAQYKLYECYAKIKSAAGQSVESFDLFYGWSSLIIKDFNDIDCYLADANLLFRNIADLKELQSGYGFMSNDQRKSLEQFWGVYLGGSASANDDAISAASGTGGIFDKKRSFGQLWEIMAELYKSFRAALLSSGVGYNGLIYRSVYDKLEQSGNFDALVDQSYGRLVFIGFNAPNRCELAFMEAAKRAGRADFYWDFYGPMVTDPMNKSSLFIRECCGGANPRFPSLYNIEAEVSVPEQEFKKKRFEAVSVASGIGECYAARAILQEMIEEKKAALKQQSLSSSQREELAFSTAIVLPDSQLLIPLLNLIPDEFDKVNVTMGYPLQSTQLFSFLKLMGSLQLEMLFRDGKEHFYHKSLIALLEHNYFSQSKAAAALAESLLKGNIVYLPADSPLIPRGVQGEELLEAILKKCATTEQLCDWFCGVAALLEGDLQSDEKSLLYAVYQFVNRLKGLNLPLSIELWIKIFVRELGQISVPFSGEPLAGLQIMGPLETRVLDFDNVIFLSANEGVFPSANVQQTLVPYNIRVAYGLPTYQLSDAISAYHFYRGIYRAKNVTLIYDSRTEGLSTGEITRYFKQLKYHYEVEIGERPFIPPVPLMSNIVAPVVEKDDVIVDKLKNLNYSASALNTYRDCPMKFFFSYVQKIRNLEVTESVGYDTFGTIFHLVMEELYKPYCQSNITANVIDSILQSNKIDALVEESIKSVMNISVVEGQNLMIKEVIKYYVELTLNTDKRIAQSGSAFKYLEGEKRYVVDYPLQLSGSTGNVVLLKLVGSIDRLDSLSGITRVVDYKTGKVDLKSNNSVRDLFDENCSADLKALFQTCFYALLYTRANWGGNMQNNLKLVIYALRDMKAQGLYEREITPADLRLFEEGDPSDNLPGLTDLFNEILNRNIPFQCKDWGGNHCEYCDYKDLCCL
;
A
#
# COMPACT_ATOMS: atom_id res chain seq x y z
N MET A 1 21.92 17.88 -37.57
CA MET A 1 22.20 17.30 -36.24
C MET A 1 23.44 17.92 -35.66
N SER A 2 23.55 18.03 -34.35
CA SER A 2 24.79 18.45 -33.69
C SER A 2 25.94 17.54 -34.12
N LYS A 3 27.14 18.09 -34.27
CA LYS A 3 28.32 17.32 -34.67
C LYS A 3 28.79 16.41 -33.53
N TYR A 4 28.63 16.88 -32.28
CA TYR A 4 29.06 16.19 -31.06
C TYR A 4 28.01 16.36 -29.96
N SER A 5 28.04 15.47 -28.97
CA SER A 5 27.35 15.68 -27.70
C SER A 5 28.00 16.83 -26.92
N PHE A 6 27.25 17.43 -25.96
CA PHE A 6 27.76 18.54 -25.16
C PHE A 6 29.05 18.17 -24.42
N LEU A 7 29.07 17.05 -23.71
CA LEU A 7 30.26 16.60 -22.99
C LEU A 7 31.43 16.27 -23.93
N GLN A 8 31.17 15.71 -25.10
CA GLN A 8 32.21 15.40 -26.08
C GLN A 8 32.85 16.67 -26.65
N ALA A 9 32.06 17.70 -26.96
CA ALA A 9 32.58 18.97 -27.42
C ALA A 9 33.50 19.66 -26.41
N VAL A 10 33.09 19.66 -25.11
CA VAL A 10 33.95 20.18 -24.04
C VAL A 10 35.21 19.31 -23.87
N ALA A 11 35.08 17.97 -23.89
CA ALA A 11 36.23 17.07 -23.80
C ALA A 11 37.27 17.31 -24.92
N ARG A 12 36.78 17.55 -26.12
CA ARG A 12 37.62 17.88 -27.29
C ARG A 12 38.35 19.20 -27.08
N ALA A 13 37.68 20.25 -26.61
CA ALA A 13 38.27 21.55 -26.31
C ALA A 13 39.41 21.45 -25.30
N TYR A 14 39.31 20.55 -24.29
CA TYR A 14 40.33 20.37 -23.28
C TYR A 14 41.30 19.21 -23.49
N SER A 15 41.21 18.49 -24.62
CA SER A 15 42.05 17.31 -24.88
C SER A 15 43.55 17.56 -24.79
N ARG A 16 44.00 18.78 -25.04
CA ARG A 16 45.41 19.17 -24.99
C ARG A 16 45.89 19.72 -23.65
N GLU A 17 44.98 20.23 -22.83
CA GLU A 17 45.28 20.94 -21.57
C GLU A 17 44.73 20.24 -20.32
N SER A 18 44.10 19.07 -20.47
CA SER A 18 43.38 18.39 -19.40
C SER A 18 44.19 18.17 -18.15
N ALA A 19 45.50 17.92 -18.25
CA ALA A 19 46.38 17.68 -17.11
C ALA A 19 46.54 18.88 -16.15
N LYS A 20 46.22 20.10 -16.62
CA LYS A 20 46.33 21.36 -15.84
C LYS A 20 44.98 21.79 -15.26
N CYS A 21 43.95 20.98 -15.45
CA CYS A 21 42.57 21.33 -15.06
C CYS A 21 41.99 20.35 -14.07
N SER A 22 41.13 20.85 -13.22
CA SER A 22 40.18 20.03 -12.42
C SER A 22 38.79 20.28 -12.96
N PHE A 23 38.10 19.21 -13.31
CA PHE A 23 36.76 19.28 -13.87
C PHE A 23 35.69 19.07 -12.80
N ILE A 24 34.78 20.04 -12.70
CA ILE A 24 33.76 20.08 -11.67
C ILE A 24 32.40 19.78 -12.32
N PHE A 25 31.72 18.77 -11.80
CA PHE A 25 30.44 18.27 -12.34
C PHE A 25 29.31 18.36 -11.30
N PRO A 26 28.06 18.45 -11.75
CA PRO A 26 26.90 18.32 -10.88
C PRO A 26 26.61 16.86 -10.46
N SER A 27 27.15 15.86 -11.16
CA SER A 27 26.99 14.45 -10.84
C SER A 27 28.20 13.61 -11.22
N ARG A 28 28.43 12.52 -10.47
CA ARG A 28 29.51 11.55 -10.75
C ARG A 28 29.36 10.87 -12.14
N ARG A 29 28.10 10.72 -12.60
CA ARG A 29 27.82 10.09 -13.90
C ARG A 29 28.30 10.97 -15.05
N ALA A 30 27.97 12.25 -15.02
CA ALA A 30 28.47 13.20 -16.02
C ALA A 30 30.00 13.17 -16.07
N ALA A 31 30.67 13.09 -14.93
CA ALA A 31 32.13 12.96 -14.86
C ALA A 31 32.64 11.68 -15.57
N LYS A 32 31.96 10.51 -15.36
CA LYS A 32 32.35 9.24 -16.03
C LYS A 32 32.18 9.31 -17.57
N PHE A 33 31.07 9.86 -18.04
CA PHE A 33 30.88 10.04 -19.49
C PHE A 33 31.90 11.00 -20.07
N PHE A 34 32.17 12.11 -19.39
CA PHE A 34 33.20 13.05 -19.81
C PHE A 34 34.59 12.41 -19.82
N GLN A 35 34.93 11.61 -18.86
CA GLN A 35 36.18 10.87 -18.80
C GLN A 35 36.39 9.96 -20.03
N ARG A 36 35.33 9.22 -20.41
CA ARG A 36 35.35 8.40 -21.62
C ARG A 36 35.61 9.26 -22.88
N TYR A 37 34.86 10.33 -23.07
CA TYR A 37 35.03 11.21 -24.22
C TYR A 37 36.40 11.85 -24.23
N LEU A 38 36.88 12.34 -23.10
CA LEU A 38 38.22 12.95 -23.01
C LEU A 38 39.32 11.94 -23.32
N ALA A 39 39.20 10.70 -22.86
CA ALA A 39 40.17 9.66 -23.18
C ALA A 39 40.17 9.32 -24.68
N GLN A 40 38.99 9.27 -25.31
CA GLN A 40 38.84 9.01 -26.73
C GLN A 40 39.49 10.14 -27.59
N GLU A 41 39.17 11.39 -27.31
CA GLU A 41 39.72 12.56 -27.99
C GLU A 41 41.23 12.69 -27.77
N TYR A 42 41.71 12.43 -26.55
CA TYR A 42 43.15 12.45 -26.24
C TYR A 42 43.89 11.36 -27.01
N PHE A 43 43.33 10.12 -27.02
CA PHE A 43 43.91 9.01 -27.79
C PHE A 43 43.92 9.27 -29.29
N ALA A 44 42.86 9.87 -29.82
CA ALA A 44 42.81 10.22 -31.24
C ALA A 44 43.95 11.18 -31.66
N ILE A 45 44.38 12.09 -30.75
CA ILE A 45 45.45 13.07 -31.01
C ILE A 45 46.84 12.49 -30.76
N TYR A 46 47.02 11.80 -29.62
CA TYR A 46 48.35 11.44 -29.14
C TYR A 46 48.67 9.95 -29.26
N GLN A 47 47.72 9.11 -29.62
CA GLN A 47 47.84 7.66 -29.68
C GLN A 47 48.42 7.03 -28.37
N LYS A 48 48.11 7.65 -27.24
CA LYS A 48 48.58 7.25 -25.91
C LYS A 48 47.42 7.26 -24.94
N PRO A 49 47.45 6.42 -23.91
CA PRO A 49 46.45 6.47 -22.86
C PRO A 49 46.52 7.79 -22.06
N LEU A 50 45.36 8.30 -21.68
CA LEU A 50 45.24 9.51 -20.86
C LEU A 50 45.42 9.17 -19.39
N ILE A 51 46.28 9.89 -18.66
CA ILE A 51 46.23 9.95 -17.19
C ILE A 51 45.05 10.81 -16.83
N SER A 52 44.08 10.23 -16.12
CA SER A 52 42.83 10.94 -15.79
C SER A 52 43.11 12.18 -14.94
N PRO A 53 42.67 13.35 -15.40
CA PRO A 53 42.73 14.57 -14.58
C PRO A 53 41.78 14.45 -13.39
N ARG A 54 41.85 15.38 -12.44
CA ARG A 54 40.94 15.44 -11.33
C ARG A 54 39.52 15.73 -11.82
N MET A 55 38.58 14.83 -11.53
CA MET A 55 37.17 14.96 -11.84
C MET A 55 36.38 14.72 -10.56
N ILE A 56 35.66 15.75 -10.11
CA ILE A 56 34.95 15.75 -8.84
C ILE A 56 33.57 16.39 -8.99
N THR A 57 32.68 16.06 -8.09
CA THR A 57 31.41 16.77 -8.00
C THR A 57 31.57 18.05 -7.16
N VAL A 58 30.61 18.97 -7.33
CA VAL A 58 30.62 20.21 -6.53
C VAL A 58 30.47 19.91 -5.04
N GLY A 59 29.66 18.91 -4.66
CA GLY A 59 29.54 18.48 -3.26
C GLY A 59 30.87 18.01 -2.69
N GLU A 60 31.58 17.10 -3.38
CA GLU A 60 32.92 16.61 -2.95
C GLU A 60 33.94 17.73 -2.83
N LEU A 61 33.86 18.72 -3.72
CA LEU A 61 34.72 19.90 -3.64
C LEU A 61 34.44 20.70 -2.37
N PHE A 62 33.16 20.99 -2.07
CA PHE A 62 32.78 21.80 -0.91
C PHE A 62 33.01 21.05 0.42
N GLU A 63 32.80 19.75 0.48
CA GLU A 63 33.17 18.91 1.63
C GLU A 63 34.67 19.01 1.90
N THR A 64 35.49 18.81 0.86
CA THR A 64 36.96 18.92 0.99
C THR A 64 37.41 20.31 1.49
N LEU A 65 36.86 21.39 0.90
CA LEU A 65 37.21 22.75 1.25
C LEU A 65 36.68 23.19 2.62
N SER A 66 35.50 22.69 3.02
CA SER A 66 34.95 23.00 4.35
C SER A 66 35.68 22.24 5.47
N GLY A 67 36.18 21.04 5.19
CA GLY A 67 36.71 20.11 6.19
C GLY A 67 35.63 19.53 7.08
N LEU A 68 34.37 19.58 6.66
CA LEU A 68 33.20 19.02 7.35
C LEU A 68 32.75 17.77 6.61
N GLU A 69 32.38 16.76 7.39
CA GLU A 69 31.72 15.57 6.86
C GLU A 69 30.21 15.74 6.82
N GLN A 70 29.55 15.06 5.88
CA GLN A 70 28.09 15.04 5.82
C GLN A 70 27.49 14.42 7.08
N ALA A 71 26.66 15.17 7.78
CA ALA A 71 26.00 14.70 8.99
C ALA A 71 25.00 13.56 8.68
N ASP A 72 25.00 12.53 9.53
CA ASP A 72 23.89 11.56 9.53
C ASP A 72 22.56 12.26 9.82
N THR A 73 21.54 11.97 9.01
CA THR A 73 20.25 12.68 9.09
C THR A 73 19.60 12.53 10.46
N LEU A 74 19.57 11.31 11.01
CA LEU A 74 18.94 11.05 12.30
C LEU A 74 19.74 11.68 13.45
N LEU A 75 21.07 11.62 13.38
CA LEU A 75 21.95 12.29 14.35
C LEU A 75 21.75 13.82 14.32
N ALA A 76 21.63 14.40 13.11
CA ALA A 76 21.36 15.84 12.98
C ALA A 76 20.00 16.21 13.57
N GLN A 77 18.96 15.40 13.35
CA GLN A 77 17.62 15.60 13.93
C GLN A 77 17.66 15.51 15.47
N TYR A 78 18.40 14.56 16.01
CA TYR A 78 18.54 14.42 17.46
C TYR A 78 19.34 15.59 18.07
N LYS A 79 20.44 16.02 17.44
CA LYS A 79 21.20 17.20 17.88
C LYS A 79 20.35 18.47 17.82
N LEU A 80 19.50 18.59 16.80
CA LEU A 80 18.55 19.70 16.73
C LEU A 80 17.59 19.69 17.92
N TYR A 81 17.07 18.49 18.27
CA TYR A 81 16.22 18.31 19.46
C TYR A 81 16.96 18.65 20.76
N GLU A 82 18.21 18.26 20.94
CA GLU A 82 18.98 18.63 22.12
C GLU A 82 19.11 20.15 22.27
N CYS A 83 19.37 20.86 21.17
CA CYS A 83 19.43 22.33 21.19
C CYS A 83 18.07 22.94 21.53
N TYR A 84 16.99 22.41 20.91
CA TYR A 84 15.62 22.80 21.18
C TYR A 84 15.24 22.62 22.67
N ALA A 85 15.53 21.43 23.21
CA ALA A 85 15.25 21.10 24.60
C ALA A 85 15.97 22.02 25.59
N LYS A 86 17.23 22.33 25.30
CA LYS A 86 18.04 23.27 26.13
C LYS A 86 17.44 24.67 26.13
N ILE A 87 17.05 25.19 24.97
CA ILE A 87 16.47 26.54 24.83
C ILE A 87 15.13 26.60 25.58
N LYS A 88 14.24 25.64 25.38
CA LYS A 88 12.94 25.59 26.07
C LYS A 88 13.09 25.46 27.59
N SER A 89 13.99 24.60 28.05
CA SER A 89 14.25 24.41 29.46
C SER A 89 14.82 25.71 30.12
N ALA A 90 15.70 26.41 29.41
CA ALA A 90 16.23 27.71 29.88
C ALA A 90 15.12 28.78 29.95
N ALA A 91 14.11 28.72 29.09
CA ALA A 91 12.94 29.59 29.13
C ALA A 91 11.88 29.15 30.15
N GLY A 92 12.10 28.07 30.92
CA GLY A 92 11.15 27.53 31.90
C GLY A 92 9.89 26.89 31.26
N GLN A 93 9.98 26.52 30.01
CA GLN A 93 8.87 25.88 29.25
C GLN A 93 8.98 24.35 29.31
N SER A 94 7.85 23.68 29.18
CA SER A 94 7.82 22.21 29.04
C SER A 94 8.43 21.80 27.71
N VAL A 95 9.22 20.71 27.74
CA VAL A 95 9.87 20.15 26.56
C VAL A 95 9.10 18.90 26.15
N GLU A 96 8.69 18.87 24.90
CA GLU A 96 8.05 17.71 24.28
C GLU A 96 9.08 16.56 24.12
N SER A 97 8.59 15.32 24.07
CA SER A 97 9.46 14.17 23.78
C SER A 97 10.06 14.25 22.36
N PHE A 98 11.18 13.58 22.16
CA PHE A 98 11.79 13.49 20.83
C PHE A 98 10.83 12.86 19.80
N ASP A 99 9.99 11.93 20.22
CA ASP A 99 9.00 11.26 19.38
C ASP A 99 8.04 12.27 18.71
N LEU A 100 7.58 13.26 19.46
CA LEU A 100 6.73 14.33 18.95
C LEU A 100 7.52 15.33 18.08
N PHE A 101 8.73 15.68 18.48
CA PHE A 101 9.58 16.62 17.79
C PHE A 101 10.13 16.08 16.47
N TYR A 102 10.32 14.77 16.37
CA TYR A 102 10.89 14.11 15.20
C TYR A 102 10.17 14.44 13.87
N GLY A 103 8.83 14.50 13.91
CA GLY A 103 8.03 14.86 12.73
C GLY A 103 8.33 16.26 12.15
N TRP A 104 8.87 17.18 12.96
CA TRP A 104 9.17 18.56 12.57
C TRP A 104 10.64 18.78 12.20
N SER A 105 11.49 17.98 12.79
CA SER A 105 12.93 18.15 12.73
C SER A 105 13.48 18.21 11.30
N SER A 106 12.98 17.35 10.41
CA SER A 106 13.39 17.32 9.01
C SER A 106 13.02 18.60 8.25
N LEU A 107 11.83 19.18 8.55
CA LEU A 107 11.37 20.43 7.94
C LEU A 107 12.25 21.62 8.41
N ILE A 108 12.58 21.66 9.69
CA ILE A 108 13.44 22.71 10.25
C ILE A 108 14.85 22.62 9.64
N ILE A 109 15.43 21.43 9.56
CA ILE A 109 16.76 21.24 8.95
C ILE A 109 16.75 21.64 7.48
N LYS A 110 15.67 21.30 6.74
CA LYS A 110 15.52 21.70 5.36
C LYS A 110 15.46 23.21 5.19
N ASP A 111 14.70 23.92 6.04
CA ASP A 111 14.63 25.38 5.98
C ASP A 111 15.98 26.02 6.38
N PHE A 112 16.69 25.48 7.35
CA PHE A 112 18.05 25.90 7.70
C PHE A 112 19.03 25.64 6.55
N ASN A 113 18.91 24.50 5.87
CA ASN A 113 19.69 24.21 4.67
C ASN A 113 19.47 25.24 3.56
N ASP A 114 18.22 25.60 3.31
CA ASP A 114 17.90 26.63 2.31
C ASP A 114 18.46 28.01 2.69
N ILE A 115 18.32 28.40 3.96
CA ILE A 115 18.86 29.65 4.49
C ILE A 115 20.39 29.73 4.26
N ASP A 116 21.10 28.67 4.54
CA ASP A 116 22.56 28.60 4.38
C ASP A 116 22.97 28.56 2.92
N CYS A 117 22.36 27.71 2.07
CA CYS A 117 22.66 27.63 0.65
C CYS A 117 22.43 28.97 -0.09
N TYR A 118 21.39 29.69 0.31
CA TYR A 118 20.99 30.94 -0.35
C TYR A 118 21.47 32.21 0.36
N LEU A 119 22.35 32.06 1.38
CA LEU A 119 22.98 33.16 2.10
C LEU A 119 21.97 34.14 2.70
N ALA A 120 20.80 33.66 3.13
CA ALA A 120 19.80 34.49 3.77
C ALA A 120 20.17 34.83 5.21
N ASP A 121 19.78 36.02 5.67
CA ASP A 121 19.94 36.41 7.06
C ASP A 121 18.85 35.78 7.93
N ALA A 122 19.24 34.72 8.68
CA ALA A 122 18.33 33.97 9.52
C ALA A 122 17.68 34.83 10.63
N ASN A 123 18.41 35.81 11.20
CA ASN A 123 17.88 36.66 12.28
C ASN A 123 16.76 37.57 11.75
N LEU A 124 17.00 38.22 10.62
CA LEU A 124 15.98 39.07 9.99
C LEU A 124 14.78 38.26 9.46
N LEU A 125 15.05 37.09 8.87
CA LEU A 125 14.03 36.20 8.35
C LEU A 125 13.09 35.75 9.46
N PHE A 126 13.62 35.19 10.55
CA PHE A 126 12.80 34.67 11.63
C PHE A 126 12.08 35.76 12.42
N ARG A 127 12.71 36.93 12.59
CA ARG A 127 12.06 38.10 13.18
C ARG A 127 10.89 38.58 12.33
N ASN A 128 11.05 38.69 11.01
CA ASN A 128 9.99 39.14 10.11
C ASN A 128 8.82 38.14 10.08
N ILE A 129 9.08 36.83 10.26
CA ILE A 129 8.01 35.84 10.38
C ILE A 129 7.24 35.99 11.69
N ALA A 130 7.94 36.25 12.80
CA ALA A 130 7.32 36.51 14.09
C ALA A 130 6.45 37.76 14.03
N ASP A 131 6.96 38.87 13.50
CA ASP A 131 6.25 40.15 13.34
C ASP A 131 5.02 40.01 12.42
N LEU A 132 5.12 39.27 11.32
CA LEU A 132 3.98 38.97 10.42
C LEU A 132 2.87 38.20 11.14
N LYS A 133 3.21 37.32 12.05
CA LYS A 133 2.22 36.55 12.85
C LYS A 133 1.53 37.42 13.90
N GLU A 134 2.25 38.33 14.49
CA GLU A 134 1.69 39.28 15.44
C GLU A 134 0.65 40.20 14.74
N LEU A 135 0.96 40.66 13.53
CA LEU A 135 0.01 41.37 12.64
C LEU A 135 -1.16 40.49 12.19
N GLN A 136 -0.92 39.20 12.00
CA GLN A 136 -1.92 38.24 11.56
C GLN A 136 -2.85 37.73 12.67
N SER A 137 -2.53 37.89 13.93
CA SER A 137 -3.45 37.63 15.05
C SER A 137 -4.64 38.60 15.08
N GLY A 138 -4.58 39.70 14.29
CA GLY A 138 -5.64 40.68 14.09
C GLY A 138 -6.55 40.46 12.87
N TYR A 139 -6.77 39.22 12.40
CA TYR A 139 -7.48 38.84 11.17
C TYR A 139 -8.97 39.22 11.08
N GLY A 140 -9.34 40.49 11.29
CA GLY A 140 -10.70 40.99 11.01
C GLY A 140 -11.07 41.13 9.53
N PHE A 141 -10.11 40.94 8.60
CA PHE A 141 -10.29 41.22 7.18
C PHE A 141 -10.37 39.97 6.28
N MET A 142 -10.17 38.77 6.80
CA MET A 142 -10.30 37.53 6.03
C MET A 142 -11.72 37.01 6.03
N SER A 143 -12.15 36.48 4.86
CA SER A 143 -13.42 35.76 4.78
C SER A 143 -13.36 34.43 5.57
N ASN A 144 -14.50 33.94 6.02
CA ASN A 144 -14.58 32.67 6.74
C ASN A 144 -14.01 31.50 5.95
N ASP A 145 -14.08 31.51 4.62
CA ASP A 145 -13.56 30.46 3.75
C ASP A 145 -12.04 30.53 3.61
N GLN A 146 -11.47 31.74 3.56
CA GLN A 146 -10.02 31.93 3.61
C GLN A 146 -9.44 31.49 4.95
N ARG A 147 -10.16 31.75 6.03
CA ARG A 147 -9.80 31.31 7.38
C ARG A 147 -9.84 29.77 7.51
N LYS A 148 -10.90 29.15 7.00
CA LYS A 148 -11.03 27.68 6.95
C LYS A 148 -9.97 27.02 6.07
N SER A 149 -9.64 27.56 4.92
CA SER A 149 -8.59 27.08 4.05
C SER A 149 -7.21 27.15 4.73
N LEU A 150 -6.94 28.21 5.49
CA LEU A 150 -5.74 28.35 6.29
C LEU A 150 -5.72 27.37 7.48
N GLU A 151 -6.87 27.16 8.10
CA GLU A 151 -7.03 26.17 9.20
C GLU A 151 -6.89 24.74 8.69
N GLN A 152 -7.40 24.40 7.52
CA GLN A 152 -7.19 23.12 6.86
C GLN A 152 -5.74 22.92 6.45
N PHE A 153 -5.11 23.93 5.84
CA PHE A 153 -3.70 23.90 5.49
C PHE A 153 -2.82 23.59 6.71
N TRP A 154 -3.09 24.28 7.83
CA TRP A 154 -2.35 24.06 9.08
C TRP A 154 -2.73 22.72 9.76
N GLY A 155 -3.94 22.22 9.60
CA GLY A 155 -4.39 20.92 10.09
C GLY A 155 -3.66 19.76 9.41
N VAL A 156 -3.47 19.85 8.10
CA VAL A 156 -2.71 18.87 7.31
C VAL A 156 -1.22 18.87 7.68
N TYR A 157 -0.66 20.02 8.00
CA TYR A 157 0.76 20.14 8.40
C TYR A 157 1.05 19.69 9.82
N LEU A 158 0.03 19.71 10.70
CA LEU A 158 0.17 19.37 12.13
C LEU A 158 -0.30 17.95 12.46
N GLY A 159 -1.03 17.32 11.55
CA GLY A 159 -1.47 15.93 11.66
C GLY A 159 -0.88 15.11 10.54
N GLY A 160 0.13 14.29 10.80
CA GLY A 160 0.45 13.19 9.89
C GLY A 160 -0.81 12.34 9.70
N SER A 161 -1.21 12.13 8.45
CA SER A 161 -2.26 11.20 7.96
C SER A 161 -3.29 10.77 9.02
N ALA A 162 -4.18 11.66 9.44
CA ALA A 162 -5.39 11.26 10.13
C ALA A 162 -6.34 10.70 9.05
N SER A 163 -6.56 9.39 9.08
CA SER A 163 -7.66 8.77 8.35
C SER A 163 -8.98 9.39 8.84
N ALA A 164 -9.93 9.51 7.94
CA ALA A 164 -11.24 10.18 8.14
C ALA A 164 -12.12 9.60 9.29
N ASN A 165 -11.59 8.71 10.11
CA ASN A 165 -12.30 8.07 11.23
C ASN A 165 -11.98 8.63 12.62
N ASP A 166 -11.00 9.54 12.75
CA ASP A 166 -10.62 10.10 14.06
C ASP A 166 -11.46 11.29 14.52
N ASP A 167 -12.33 11.83 13.67
CA ASP A 167 -13.20 12.96 14.04
C ASP A 167 -14.30 12.60 15.06
N ALA A 168 -14.59 11.31 15.27
CA ALA A 168 -15.59 10.86 16.22
C ALA A 168 -15.07 10.72 17.66
N ILE A 169 -13.75 10.56 17.85
CA ILE A 169 -13.15 10.35 19.18
C ILE A 169 -12.71 11.68 19.81
N SER A 170 -12.40 12.69 19.01
CA SER A 170 -11.98 14.01 19.51
C SER A 170 -13.15 14.89 20.00
N ALA A 171 -14.39 14.53 19.71
CA ALA A 171 -15.58 15.24 20.20
C ALA A 171 -15.95 14.92 21.65
N ALA A 172 -15.39 13.88 22.23
CA ALA A 172 -15.68 13.43 23.61
C ALA A 172 -14.69 13.96 24.66
N SER A 173 -13.56 14.54 24.26
CA SER A 173 -12.59 15.14 25.19
C SER A 173 -12.45 16.64 24.93
N GLY A 174 -12.96 17.43 25.87
CA GLY A 174 -13.15 18.89 25.85
C GLY A 174 -12.04 19.72 25.20
N THR A 175 -12.45 20.63 24.41
CA THR A 175 -12.00 22.00 23.99
C THR A 175 -10.53 22.47 24.19
N GLY A 176 -9.58 21.66 24.63
CA GLY A 176 -8.19 22.06 24.87
C GLY A 176 -7.21 21.86 23.71
N GLY A 177 -7.44 20.89 22.81
CA GLY A 177 -6.39 20.36 21.93
C GLY A 177 -5.94 21.26 20.78
N ILE A 178 -6.80 22.09 20.18
CA ILE A 178 -6.46 22.88 18.98
C ILE A 178 -5.82 24.24 19.35
N PHE A 179 -6.26 24.84 20.42
CA PHE A 179 -5.70 26.11 20.92
C PHE A 179 -4.27 25.92 21.48
N ASP A 180 -4.00 24.79 22.16
CA ASP A 180 -2.67 24.49 22.67
C ASP A 180 -1.65 24.21 21.55
N LYS A 181 -2.06 23.54 20.47
CA LYS A 181 -1.19 23.31 19.28
C LYS A 181 -0.85 24.62 18.56
N LYS A 182 -1.78 25.57 18.46
CA LYS A 182 -1.52 26.89 17.87
C LYS A 182 -0.56 27.71 18.71
N ARG A 183 -0.65 27.62 20.03
CA ARG A 183 0.24 28.32 20.96
C ARG A 183 1.66 27.75 20.92
N SER A 184 1.81 26.43 20.88
CA SER A 184 3.11 25.74 20.75
C SER A 184 3.81 26.10 19.45
N PHE A 185 3.09 26.23 18.35
CA PHE A 185 3.67 26.61 17.06
C PHE A 185 4.16 28.07 17.02
N GLY A 186 3.40 29.01 17.64
CA GLY A 186 3.86 30.40 17.79
C GLY A 186 5.17 30.51 18.58
N GLN A 187 5.27 29.78 19.66
CA GLN A 187 6.45 29.73 20.52
C GLN A 187 7.69 29.15 19.81
N LEU A 188 7.49 28.22 18.86
CA LEU A 188 8.60 27.69 18.07
C LEU A 188 9.30 28.79 17.25
N TRP A 189 8.54 29.73 16.67
CA TRP A 189 9.11 30.80 15.85
C TRP A 189 9.93 31.79 16.66
N GLU A 190 9.56 32.05 17.91
CA GLU A 190 10.31 32.94 18.79
C GLU A 190 11.72 32.41 19.06
N ILE A 191 11.88 31.10 19.11
CA ILE A 191 13.17 30.45 19.39
C ILE A 191 13.98 30.06 18.16
N MET A 192 13.40 30.15 16.95
CA MET A 192 14.02 29.62 15.72
C MET A 192 15.39 30.26 15.42
N ALA A 193 15.55 31.56 15.66
CA ALA A 193 16.83 32.23 15.42
C ALA A 193 17.92 31.71 16.34
N GLU A 194 17.58 31.49 17.61
CA GLU A 194 18.51 30.95 18.62
C GLU A 194 18.79 29.47 18.35
N LEU A 195 17.75 28.71 17.98
CA LEU A 195 17.86 27.30 17.60
C LEU A 195 18.79 27.12 16.39
N TYR A 196 18.65 27.94 15.36
CA TYR A 196 19.53 27.94 14.20
C TYR A 196 20.99 28.14 14.57
N LYS A 197 21.28 29.15 15.43
CA LYS A 197 22.67 29.45 15.89
C LYS A 197 23.24 28.32 16.71
N SER A 198 22.47 27.85 17.70
CA SER A 198 22.91 26.78 18.61
C SER A 198 23.12 25.47 17.85
N PHE A 199 22.26 25.13 16.92
CA PHE A 199 22.37 23.91 16.11
C PHE A 199 23.60 23.95 15.18
N ARG A 200 23.82 25.07 14.47
CA ARG A 200 25.05 25.27 13.68
C ARG A 200 26.32 25.13 14.52
N ALA A 201 26.37 25.77 15.67
CA ALA A 201 27.52 25.67 16.56
C ALA A 201 27.76 24.22 17.05
N ALA A 202 26.69 23.49 17.39
CA ALA A 202 26.77 22.09 17.81
C ALA A 202 27.29 21.17 16.69
N LEU A 203 26.86 21.36 15.44
CA LEU A 203 27.33 20.58 14.30
C LEU A 203 28.81 20.91 13.98
N LEU A 204 29.16 22.18 13.90
CA LEU A 204 30.54 22.64 13.63
C LEU A 204 31.52 22.10 14.67
N SER A 205 31.14 22.11 15.95
CA SER A 205 31.97 21.54 17.01
C SER A 205 32.21 20.05 16.92
N SER A 206 31.31 19.34 16.22
CA SER A 206 31.41 17.90 15.95
C SER A 206 32.08 17.56 14.61
N GLY A 207 32.51 18.56 13.83
CA GLY A 207 33.12 18.34 12.51
C GLY A 207 32.21 17.87 11.43
N VAL A 208 30.87 17.97 11.63
CA VAL A 208 29.86 17.52 10.68
C VAL A 208 28.92 18.65 10.30
N GLY A 209 28.24 18.51 9.15
CA GLY A 209 27.29 19.52 8.70
C GLY A 209 26.23 18.93 7.74
N TYR A 210 25.04 19.55 7.68
CA TYR A 210 24.14 19.37 6.55
C TYR A 210 24.64 20.15 5.34
N ASN A 211 24.19 19.83 4.13
CA ASN A 211 24.70 20.41 2.89
C ASN A 211 24.82 21.93 2.94
N GLY A 212 23.78 22.64 3.34
CA GLY A 212 23.82 24.10 3.39
C GLY A 212 24.88 24.63 4.35
N LEU A 213 25.09 23.99 5.49
CA LEU A 213 26.14 24.37 6.45
C LEU A 213 27.54 24.15 5.87
N ILE A 214 27.75 23.03 5.14
CA ILE A 214 29.01 22.76 4.42
C ILE A 214 29.26 23.86 3.38
N TYR A 215 28.27 24.20 2.55
CA TYR A 215 28.37 25.22 1.53
C TYR A 215 28.61 26.62 2.14
N ARG A 216 27.85 26.94 3.16
CA ARG A 216 28.01 28.21 3.89
C ARG A 216 29.38 28.34 4.53
N SER A 217 29.93 27.24 5.07
CA SER A 217 31.26 27.25 5.67
C SER A 217 32.38 27.57 4.69
N VAL A 218 32.26 27.09 3.44
CA VAL A 218 33.19 27.46 2.37
C VAL A 218 33.06 28.94 1.99
N TYR A 219 31.82 29.45 1.92
CA TYR A 219 31.56 30.86 1.68
C TYR A 219 32.16 31.73 2.80
N ASP A 220 31.91 31.39 4.08
CA ASP A 220 32.39 32.11 5.22
C ASP A 220 33.94 32.13 5.27
N LYS A 221 34.61 31.01 4.93
CA LYS A 221 36.07 30.93 4.78
C LYS A 221 36.58 31.81 3.65
N LEU A 222 35.88 31.86 2.53
CA LEU A 222 36.24 32.69 1.38
C LEU A 222 36.17 34.20 1.72
N GLU A 223 35.11 34.63 2.39
CA GLU A 223 34.94 36.01 2.84
C GLU A 223 36.00 36.43 3.87
N GLN A 224 36.29 35.51 4.81
CA GLN A 224 37.30 35.79 5.85
C GLN A 224 38.73 35.89 5.29
N SER A 225 39.06 35.02 4.33
CA SER A 225 40.40 35.02 3.73
C SER A 225 40.60 36.14 2.72
N GLY A 226 39.54 36.59 2.05
CA GLY A 226 39.59 37.55 0.95
C GLY A 226 40.41 37.07 -0.27
N ASN A 227 40.97 35.87 -0.22
CA ASN A 227 41.86 35.34 -1.26
C ASN A 227 41.46 33.93 -1.63
N PHE A 228 41.09 33.72 -2.90
CA PHE A 228 40.70 32.42 -3.41
C PHE A 228 41.83 31.38 -3.32
N ASP A 229 43.07 31.78 -3.61
CA ASP A 229 44.23 30.88 -3.61
C ASP A 229 44.64 30.44 -2.18
N ALA A 230 44.18 31.12 -1.15
CA ALA A 230 44.32 30.64 0.23
C ALA A 230 43.37 29.50 0.59
N LEU A 231 42.24 29.46 -0.09
CA LEU A 231 41.21 28.41 0.13
C LEU A 231 41.39 27.20 -0.81
N VAL A 232 41.74 27.46 -2.08
CA VAL A 232 41.85 26.40 -3.12
C VAL A 232 43.29 26.21 -3.51
N ASP A 233 43.86 25.11 -3.09
CA ASP A 233 45.26 24.74 -3.40
C ASP A 233 45.57 24.82 -4.88
N GLN A 234 46.81 25.22 -5.23
CA GLN A 234 47.27 25.34 -6.60
C GLN A 234 47.30 24.04 -7.36
N SER A 235 47.32 22.87 -6.66
CA SER A 235 47.25 21.55 -7.29
C SER A 235 45.92 21.29 -8.07
N TYR A 236 44.89 22.05 -7.78
CA TYR A 236 43.64 21.98 -8.53
C TYR A 236 43.78 22.58 -9.93
N GLY A 237 44.78 23.38 -10.19
CA GLY A 237 44.97 24.05 -11.44
C GLY A 237 43.78 24.96 -11.83
N ARG A 238 43.35 24.92 -13.06
CA ARG A 238 42.15 25.61 -13.53
C ARG A 238 40.89 24.77 -13.22
N LEU A 239 39.89 25.39 -12.61
CA LEU A 239 38.61 24.76 -12.32
C LEU A 239 37.68 24.92 -13.52
N VAL A 240 37.20 23.83 -14.09
CA VAL A 240 36.29 23.83 -15.23
C VAL A 240 34.93 23.33 -14.78
N PHE A 241 33.96 24.24 -14.67
CA PHE A 241 32.59 23.93 -14.26
C PHE A 241 31.76 23.53 -15.46
N ILE A 242 31.16 22.32 -15.46
CA ILE A 242 30.50 21.75 -16.62
C ILE A 242 29.07 21.33 -16.29
N GLY A 243 28.11 21.90 -17.01
CA GLY A 243 26.73 21.42 -17.04
C GLY A 243 25.89 21.75 -15.81
N PHE A 244 26.17 22.87 -15.15
CA PHE A 244 25.31 23.40 -14.08
C PHE A 244 24.05 24.04 -14.66
N ASN A 245 22.93 23.99 -13.94
CA ASN A 245 21.67 24.59 -14.41
C ASN A 245 20.99 25.50 -13.36
N ALA A 246 21.12 25.22 -12.07
CA ALA A 246 20.52 26.01 -11.00
C ALA A 246 21.46 26.09 -9.80
N PRO A 247 22.61 26.79 -9.93
CA PRO A 247 23.52 26.92 -8.81
C PRO A 247 22.92 27.76 -7.69
N ASN A 248 23.17 27.37 -6.45
CA ASN A 248 22.77 28.15 -5.29
C ASN A 248 23.69 29.37 -5.06
N ARG A 249 23.34 30.25 -4.12
CA ARG A 249 24.13 31.47 -3.90
C ARG A 249 25.54 31.22 -3.39
N CYS A 250 25.78 30.21 -2.60
CA CYS A 250 27.12 29.81 -2.18
C CYS A 250 27.98 29.36 -3.36
N GLU A 251 27.42 28.54 -4.26
CA GLU A 251 28.10 28.11 -5.49
C GLU A 251 28.41 29.29 -6.42
N LEU A 252 27.43 30.18 -6.61
CA LEU A 252 27.66 31.38 -7.43
C LEU A 252 28.75 32.27 -6.86
N ALA A 253 28.78 32.51 -5.56
CA ALA A 253 29.83 33.29 -4.90
C ALA A 253 31.20 32.63 -5.06
N PHE A 254 31.29 31.31 -4.93
CA PHE A 254 32.51 30.55 -5.16
C PHE A 254 32.99 30.64 -6.63
N MET A 255 32.07 30.46 -7.57
CA MET A 255 32.36 30.59 -9.01
C MET A 255 32.85 32.00 -9.36
N GLU A 256 32.28 33.06 -8.77
CA GLU A 256 32.74 34.43 -8.97
C GLU A 256 34.13 34.67 -8.40
N ALA A 257 34.40 34.13 -7.22
CA ALA A 257 35.73 34.24 -6.66
C ALA A 257 36.78 33.53 -7.51
N ALA A 258 36.47 32.31 -7.96
CA ALA A 258 37.32 31.56 -8.86
C ALA A 258 37.58 32.28 -10.23
N LYS A 259 36.49 32.90 -10.76
CA LYS A 259 36.60 33.74 -11.97
C LYS A 259 37.51 34.97 -11.73
N ARG A 260 37.31 35.70 -10.64
CA ARG A 260 38.14 36.87 -10.28
C ARG A 260 39.58 36.49 -10.11
N ALA A 261 39.88 35.32 -9.60
CA ALA A 261 41.24 34.78 -9.47
C ALA A 261 41.83 34.31 -10.83
N GLY A 262 41.09 34.35 -11.92
CA GLY A 262 41.53 33.86 -13.20
C GLY A 262 41.69 32.32 -13.30
N ARG A 263 41.15 31.58 -12.33
CA ARG A 263 41.30 30.13 -12.17
C ARG A 263 40.07 29.30 -12.54
N ALA A 264 39.07 29.90 -13.16
CA ALA A 264 37.84 29.20 -13.51
C ALA A 264 37.47 29.35 -14.99
N ASP A 265 36.76 28.35 -15.48
CA ASP A 265 36.10 28.32 -16.79
C ASP A 265 34.75 27.65 -16.66
N PHE A 266 33.78 28.00 -17.51
CA PHE A 266 32.40 27.63 -17.33
C PHE A 266 31.76 27.14 -18.65
N TYR A 267 31.11 25.96 -18.59
CA TYR A 267 30.38 25.39 -19.71
C TYR A 267 28.95 25.08 -19.30
N TRP A 268 28.03 25.83 -19.88
CA TRP A 268 26.61 25.76 -19.66
C TRP A 268 25.93 25.07 -20.84
N ASP A 269 25.13 24.08 -20.60
CA ASP A 269 24.32 23.48 -21.67
C ASP A 269 23.07 24.33 -21.92
N PHE A 270 23.28 25.55 -22.40
CA PHE A 270 22.27 26.58 -22.66
C PHE A 270 22.07 26.75 -24.17
N TYR A 271 21.61 25.65 -24.81
CA TYR A 271 21.40 25.58 -26.23
C TYR A 271 20.00 25.09 -26.55
N GLY A 272 19.49 25.52 -27.73
CA GLY A 272 18.16 25.12 -28.20
C GLY A 272 17.07 26.13 -27.93
N PRO A 273 16.08 26.22 -28.84
CA PRO A 273 15.06 27.26 -28.79
C PRO A 273 14.24 27.24 -27.49
N MET A 274 13.93 26.04 -26.94
CA MET A 274 13.14 25.94 -25.73
C MET A 274 13.92 26.33 -24.48
N VAL A 275 15.20 26.01 -24.40
CA VAL A 275 16.07 26.37 -23.27
C VAL A 275 16.45 27.87 -23.31
N THR A 276 16.65 28.45 -24.49
CA THR A 276 16.99 29.85 -24.62
C THR A 276 15.76 30.79 -24.62
N ASP A 277 14.56 30.26 -24.79
CA ASP A 277 13.30 31.01 -24.76
C ASP A 277 13.09 31.70 -23.41
N PRO A 278 12.98 33.04 -23.35
CA PRO A 278 12.75 33.77 -22.12
C PRO A 278 11.39 33.47 -21.47
N MET A 279 10.42 32.99 -22.21
CA MET A 279 9.10 32.61 -21.69
C MET A 279 9.09 31.21 -21.08
N ASN A 280 10.08 30.40 -21.38
CA ASN A 280 10.20 29.04 -20.83
C ASN A 280 10.95 29.06 -19.50
N LYS A 281 10.36 28.45 -18.47
CA LYS A 281 10.98 28.38 -17.13
C LYS A 281 12.27 27.56 -17.10
N SER A 282 12.54 26.70 -18.09
CA SER A 282 13.70 25.79 -18.11
C SER A 282 15.04 26.51 -17.90
N SER A 283 15.17 27.73 -18.31
CA SER A 283 16.41 28.52 -18.18
C SER A 283 16.37 29.60 -17.12
N LEU A 284 15.35 29.63 -16.27
CA LEU A 284 15.12 30.71 -15.29
C LEU A 284 16.37 31.02 -14.45
N PHE A 285 17.06 29.98 -13.97
CA PHE A 285 18.22 30.14 -13.07
C PHE A 285 19.58 30.10 -13.76
N ILE A 286 19.63 29.63 -15.01
CA ILE A 286 20.89 29.56 -15.79
C ILE A 286 21.10 30.79 -16.66
N ARG A 287 20.03 31.48 -17.05
CA ARG A 287 20.06 32.62 -17.95
C ARG A 287 20.91 33.77 -17.43
N GLU A 288 20.83 34.06 -16.12
CA GLU A 288 21.66 35.06 -15.46
C GLU A 288 23.15 34.74 -15.52
N CYS A 289 23.49 33.46 -15.61
CA CYS A 289 24.87 32.99 -15.64
C CYS A 289 25.52 33.07 -17.02
N CYS A 290 24.78 32.70 -18.07
CA CYS A 290 25.33 32.49 -19.40
C CYS A 290 24.59 33.22 -20.54
N GLY A 291 23.44 33.84 -20.27
CA GLY A 291 22.63 34.56 -21.25
C GLY A 291 23.13 35.98 -21.56
N GLY A 292 22.65 36.52 -22.71
CA GLY A 292 22.94 37.88 -23.14
C GLY A 292 24.32 38.11 -23.79
N ALA A 293 24.58 39.34 -24.17
CA ALA A 293 25.80 39.72 -24.88
C ALA A 293 27.06 39.68 -23.99
N ASN A 294 26.90 39.83 -22.67
CA ASN A 294 27.98 39.79 -21.71
C ASN A 294 27.63 38.81 -20.60
N PRO A 295 27.81 37.49 -20.79
CA PRO A 295 27.46 36.50 -19.80
C PRO A 295 28.28 36.68 -18.50
N ARG A 296 27.63 36.46 -17.35
CA ARG A 296 28.29 36.51 -16.05
C ARG A 296 29.44 35.51 -15.92
N PHE A 297 29.28 34.35 -16.52
CA PHE A 297 30.26 33.27 -16.54
C PHE A 297 30.49 32.77 -17.96
N PRO A 298 31.38 33.38 -18.75
CA PRO A 298 31.64 32.99 -20.13
C PRO A 298 32.50 31.73 -20.23
N SER A 299 32.32 30.97 -21.30
CA SER A 299 33.20 29.87 -21.67
C SER A 299 34.48 30.37 -22.33
N LEU A 300 35.62 29.71 -22.05
CA LEU A 300 36.90 30.01 -22.67
C LEU A 300 36.90 29.63 -24.14
N TYR A 301 36.38 28.43 -24.47
CA TYR A 301 36.27 27.95 -25.83
C TYR A 301 34.81 27.98 -26.28
N ASN A 302 34.57 28.49 -27.50
CA ASN A 302 33.25 28.48 -28.08
C ASN A 302 32.98 27.10 -28.71
N ILE A 303 32.05 26.36 -28.16
CA ILE A 303 31.62 25.05 -28.63
C ILE A 303 30.25 25.09 -29.34
N GLU A 304 29.64 26.26 -29.48
CA GLU A 304 28.26 26.41 -29.97
C GLU A 304 28.06 25.77 -31.36
N ALA A 305 28.97 25.99 -32.29
CA ALA A 305 28.90 25.42 -33.66
C ALA A 305 28.96 23.88 -33.67
N GLU A 306 29.47 23.25 -32.60
CA GLU A 306 29.61 21.79 -32.49
C GLU A 306 28.38 21.13 -31.85
N VAL A 307 27.68 21.84 -30.94
CA VAL A 307 26.59 21.28 -30.09
C VAL A 307 25.22 21.77 -30.52
N SER A 308 25.10 22.84 -31.28
CA SER A 308 23.81 23.38 -31.70
C SER A 308 23.15 22.52 -32.78
N VAL A 309 21.85 22.44 -32.72
CA VAL A 309 20.99 21.80 -33.72
C VAL A 309 20.19 22.91 -34.40
N PRO A 310 20.26 23.04 -35.74
CA PRO A 310 19.45 24.01 -36.48
C PRO A 310 17.95 23.81 -36.20
N GLU A 311 17.18 24.90 -36.07
CA GLU A 311 15.76 24.84 -35.76
C GLU A 311 14.95 24.00 -36.78
N GLN A 312 15.28 24.10 -38.05
CA GLN A 312 14.64 23.29 -39.09
C GLN A 312 14.91 21.81 -38.94
N GLU A 313 16.07 21.41 -38.46
CA GLU A 313 16.42 20.02 -38.19
C GLU A 313 15.73 19.54 -36.90
N PHE A 314 15.61 20.42 -35.90
CA PHE A 314 14.90 20.08 -34.69
C PHE A 314 13.42 19.74 -34.96
N LYS A 315 12.74 20.56 -35.78
CA LYS A 315 11.33 20.33 -36.16
C LYS A 315 11.13 19.08 -37.05
N LYS A 316 12.15 18.56 -37.68
CA LYS A 316 12.10 17.33 -38.50
C LYS A 316 12.35 16.04 -37.72
N LYS A 317 12.59 16.13 -36.42
CA LYS A 317 12.79 14.94 -35.57
C LYS A 317 11.50 14.16 -35.42
N ARG A 318 11.65 12.85 -35.17
CA ARG A 318 10.51 12.01 -34.87
C ARG A 318 10.11 12.21 -33.41
N PHE A 319 8.95 12.81 -33.21
CA PHE A 319 8.31 12.91 -31.91
C PHE A 319 7.04 12.05 -31.89
N GLU A 320 6.89 11.21 -30.88
CA GLU A 320 5.72 10.37 -30.69
C GLU A 320 5.18 10.47 -29.28
N ALA A 321 3.86 10.47 -29.13
CA ALA A 321 3.14 10.32 -27.88
C ALA A 321 2.30 9.05 -27.91
N VAL A 322 2.51 8.16 -26.97
CA VAL A 322 1.87 6.85 -26.92
C VAL A 322 0.98 6.79 -25.67
N SER A 323 -0.32 6.69 -25.87
CA SER A 323 -1.28 6.53 -24.77
C SER A 323 -1.49 5.06 -24.45
N VAL A 324 -1.52 4.73 -23.18
CA VAL A 324 -1.74 3.37 -22.66
C VAL A 324 -2.79 3.39 -21.55
N ALA A 325 -3.35 2.24 -21.22
CA ALA A 325 -4.39 2.12 -20.21
C ALA A 325 -3.89 1.57 -18.86
N SER A 326 -2.57 1.51 -18.64
CA SER A 326 -2.01 1.10 -17.34
C SER A 326 -0.51 1.38 -17.27
N GLY A 327 0.05 1.48 -16.05
CA GLY A 327 1.50 1.60 -15.87
C GLY A 327 2.28 0.40 -16.43
N ILE A 328 1.77 -0.83 -16.27
CA ILE A 328 2.37 -2.01 -16.92
C ILE A 328 2.26 -1.91 -18.45
N GLY A 329 1.17 -1.35 -18.96
CA GLY A 329 1.01 -1.07 -20.38
C GLY A 329 2.11 -0.16 -20.94
N GLU A 330 2.62 0.78 -20.14
CA GLU A 330 3.77 1.62 -20.53
C GLU A 330 5.03 0.77 -20.78
N CYS A 331 5.27 -0.23 -19.94
CA CYS A 331 6.41 -1.14 -20.10
C CYS A 331 6.27 -2.00 -21.39
N TYR A 332 5.06 -2.47 -21.69
CA TYR A 332 4.79 -3.18 -22.96
C TYR A 332 4.96 -2.26 -24.18
N ALA A 333 4.51 -1.01 -24.10
CA ALA A 333 4.72 -0.03 -25.15
C ALA A 333 6.21 0.26 -25.37
N ALA A 334 6.98 0.43 -24.28
CA ALA A 334 8.43 0.60 -24.35
C ALA A 334 9.10 -0.60 -25.02
N ARG A 335 8.70 -1.85 -24.68
CA ARG A 335 9.19 -3.06 -25.37
C ARG A 335 8.92 -3.02 -26.86
N ALA A 336 7.68 -2.70 -27.26
CA ALA A 336 7.31 -2.64 -28.67
C ALA A 336 8.14 -1.58 -29.43
N ILE A 337 8.35 -0.41 -28.84
CA ILE A 337 9.19 0.65 -29.41
C ILE A 337 10.64 0.19 -29.58
N LEU A 338 11.21 -0.48 -28.56
CA LEU A 338 12.56 -1.04 -28.64
C LEU A 338 12.68 -2.08 -29.76
N GLN A 339 11.64 -2.92 -29.94
CA GLN A 339 11.58 -3.89 -31.04
C GLN A 339 11.47 -3.20 -32.40
N GLU A 340 10.60 -2.18 -32.52
CA GLU A 340 10.51 -1.35 -33.74
C GLU A 340 11.88 -0.77 -34.11
N MET A 341 12.62 -0.23 -33.14
CA MET A 341 13.97 0.33 -33.35
C MET A 341 14.98 -0.71 -33.84
N ILE A 342 14.93 -1.93 -33.29
CA ILE A 342 15.79 -3.04 -33.76
C ILE A 342 15.46 -3.38 -35.19
N GLU A 343 14.19 -3.52 -35.56
CA GLU A 343 13.76 -3.86 -36.90
C GLU A 343 14.11 -2.72 -37.92
N GLU A 344 13.90 -1.45 -37.53
CA GLU A 344 14.32 -0.30 -38.33
C GLU A 344 15.83 -0.31 -38.61
N LYS A 345 16.65 -0.63 -37.58
CA LYS A 345 18.12 -0.73 -37.77
C LYS A 345 18.49 -1.92 -38.65
N LYS A 346 17.82 -3.08 -38.48
CA LYS A 346 18.02 -4.24 -39.39
C LYS A 346 17.68 -3.88 -40.84
N ALA A 347 16.53 -3.24 -41.05
CA ALA A 347 16.09 -2.81 -42.39
C ALA A 347 17.04 -1.79 -43.03
N ALA A 348 17.50 -0.80 -42.27
CA ALA A 348 18.46 0.21 -42.74
C ALA A 348 19.80 -0.40 -43.16
N LEU A 349 20.25 -1.45 -42.45
CA LEU A 349 21.50 -2.16 -42.78
C LEU A 349 21.31 -3.31 -43.79
N LYS A 350 20.04 -3.62 -44.14
CA LYS A 350 19.67 -4.76 -45.02
C LYS A 350 20.17 -6.11 -44.47
N GLN A 351 20.12 -6.28 -43.16
CA GLN A 351 20.60 -7.48 -42.46
C GLN A 351 19.40 -8.18 -41.74
N GLN A 352 19.48 -9.50 -41.61
CA GLN A 352 18.48 -10.27 -40.84
C GLN A 352 18.72 -10.22 -39.33
N SER A 353 20.00 -10.01 -38.93
CA SER A 353 20.40 -9.89 -37.53
C SER A 353 21.44 -8.80 -37.34
N LEU A 354 21.40 -8.11 -36.19
CA LEU A 354 22.42 -7.14 -35.82
C LEU A 354 23.64 -7.84 -35.22
N SER A 355 24.84 -7.38 -35.56
CA SER A 355 26.06 -7.82 -34.89
C SER A 355 26.09 -7.33 -33.43
N SER A 356 26.92 -7.93 -32.59
CA SER A 356 27.06 -7.53 -31.17
C SER A 356 27.44 -6.04 -31.04
N SER A 357 28.37 -5.56 -31.86
CA SER A 357 28.77 -4.14 -31.88
C SER A 357 27.64 -3.21 -32.29
N GLN A 358 26.79 -3.59 -33.26
CA GLN A 358 25.64 -2.79 -33.70
C GLN A 358 24.52 -2.76 -32.64
N ARG A 359 24.31 -3.87 -31.92
CA ARG A 359 23.38 -3.93 -30.79
C ARG A 359 23.87 -3.04 -29.65
N GLU A 360 25.15 -3.13 -29.29
CA GLU A 360 25.77 -2.30 -28.26
C GLU A 360 25.70 -0.80 -28.57
N GLU A 361 25.94 -0.44 -29.85
CA GLU A 361 25.81 0.95 -30.33
C GLU A 361 24.36 1.46 -30.17
N LEU A 362 23.37 0.67 -30.61
CA LEU A 362 21.95 1.01 -30.47
C LEU A 362 21.58 1.15 -29.01
N ALA A 363 21.98 0.18 -28.17
CA ALA A 363 21.72 0.18 -26.74
C ALA A 363 22.30 1.41 -26.05
N PHE A 364 23.56 1.72 -26.29
CA PHE A 364 24.24 2.87 -25.67
C PHE A 364 23.69 4.22 -26.13
N SER A 365 23.16 4.30 -27.34
CA SER A 365 22.55 5.53 -27.89
C SER A 365 21.08 5.71 -27.48
N THR A 366 20.51 4.75 -26.69
CA THR A 366 19.11 4.76 -26.27
C THR A 366 19.00 4.93 -24.77
N ALA A 367 18.17 5.89 -24.35
CA ALA A 367 17.84 6.12 -22.94
C ALA A 367 16.34 5.94 -22.69
N ILE A 368 16.02 5.20 -21.65
CA ILE A 368 14.67 5.14 -21.07
C ILE A 368 14.68 5.99 -19.81
N VAL A 369 13.88 7.05 -19.81
CA VAL A 369 13.72 7.94 -18.66
C VAL A 369 12.51 7.50 -17.88
N LEU A 370 12.72 7.16 -16.62
CA LEU A 370 11.74 6.56 -15.72
C LEU A 370 11.48 7.48 -14.52
N PRO A 371 10.44 8.35 -14.55
CA PRO A 371 10.08 9.18 -13.42
C PRO A 371 9.50 8.38 -12.26
N ASP A 372 8.71 7.34 -12.55
CA ASP A 372 8.16 6.43 -11.55
C ASP A 372 9.04 5.18 -11.41
N SER A 373 9.73 5.07 -10.28
CA SER A 373 10.62 3.93 -10.00
C SER A 373 9.89 2.59 -9.82
N GLN A 374 8.58 2.59 -9.59
CA GLN A 374 7.81 1.36 -9.43
C GLN A 374 7.74 0.55 -10.74
N LEU A 375 7.84 1.21 -11.88
CA LEU A 375 7.85 0.55 -13.19
C LEU A 375 9.19 -0.11 -13.54
N LEU A 376 10.24 0.09 -12.74
CA LEU A 376 11.57 -0.44 -13.06
C LEU A 376 11.58 -1.95 -13.23
N ILE A 377 11.01 -2.69 -12.28
CA ILE A 377 11.04 -4.17 -12.31
C ILE A 377 10.20 -4.74 -13.46
N PRO A 378 8.94 -4.29 -13.65
CA PRO A 378 8.17 -4.69 -14.84
C PRO A 378 8.89 -4.37 -16.14
N LEU A 379 9.54 -3.22 -16.24
CA LEU A 379 10.28 -2.81 -17.44
C LEU A 379 11.47 -3.74 -17.69
N LEU A 380 12.29 -4.04 -16.67
CA LEU A 380 13.44 -4.92 -16.82
C LEU A 380 13.05 -6.32 -17.33
N ASN A 381 11.93 -6.85 -16.90
CA ASN A 381 11.42 -8.15 -17.35
C ASN A 381 10.88 -8.13 -18.80
N LEU A 382 10.68 -6.95 -19.38
CA LEU A 382 10.10 -6.79 -20.71
C LEU A 382 11.12 -6.29 -21.75
N ILE A 383 12.36 -6.02 -21.34
CA ILE A 383 13.41 -5.59 -22.30
C ILE A 383 13.68 -6.73 -23.30
N PRO A 384 13.75 -6.44 -24.62
CA PRO A 384 14.09 -7.44 -25.61
C PRO A 384 15.49 -8.03 -25.41
N ASP A 385 15.62 -9.34 -25.66
CA ASP A 385 16.89 -10.10 -25.48
C ASP A 385 18.04 -9.59 -26.33
N GLU A 386 17.76 -8.84 -27.40
CA GLU A 386 18.78 -8.19 -28.23
C GLU A 386 19.59 -7.14 -27.47
N PHE A 387 19.07 -6.61 -26.38
CA PHE A 387 19.81 -5.72 -25.48
C PHE A 387 20.50 -6.52 -24.37
N ASP A 388 21.61 -7.17 -24.71
CA ASP A 388 22.39 -8.06 -23.81
C ASP A 388 22.84 -7.37 -22.50
N LYS A 389 22.99 -6.04 -22.54
CA LYS A 389 23.45 -5.23 -21.41
C LYS A 389 22.48 -4.10 -21.14
N VAL A 390 22.13 -3.94 -19.89
CA VAL A 390 21.29 -2.84 -19.41
C VAL A 390 21.99 -2.15 -18.24
N ASN A 391 22.10 -0.84 -18.32
CA ASN A 391 22.62 -0.02 -17.24
C ASN A 391 21.50 0.72 -16.54
N VAL A 392 21.19 0.31 -15.33
CA VAL A 392 20.18 0.94 -14.48
C VAL A 392 20.90 1.86 -13.49
N THR A 393 20.51 3.13 -13.50
CA THR A 393 21.11 4.12 -12.58
C THR A 393 20.31 4.30 -11.30
N MET A 394 19.02 3.99 -11.38
CA MET A 394 18.15 3.88 -10.22
C MET A 394 18.51 2.60 -9.49
N GLY A 395 18.72 2.67 -8.16
CA GLY A 395 18.94 1.45 -7.40
C GLY A 395 17.68 0.58 -7.36
N TYR A 396 17.86 -0.70 -7.12
CA TYR A 396 16.76 -1.62 -6.82
C TYR A 396 16.11 -1.21 -5.49
N PRO A 397 14.88 -0.69 -5.49
CA PRO A 397 14.27 -0.17 -4.28
C PRO A 397 13.83 -1.32 -3.37
N LEU A 398 14.28 -1.31 -2.12
CA LEU A 398 13.87 -2.30 -1.11
C LEU A 398 12.34 -2.33 -0.94
N GLN A 399 11.68 -1.18 -1.06
CA GLN A 399 10.24 -1.04 -0.91
C GLN A 399 9.42 -1.94 -1.85
N SER A 400 9.99 -2.30 -3.02
CA SER A 400 9.33 -3.15 -4.02
C SER A 400 9.59 -4.64 -3.83
N THR A 401 10.16 -5.05 -2.69
CA THR A 401 10.58 -6.44 -2.44
C THR A 401 9.74 -7.13 -1.37
N GLN A 402 9.74 -8.46 -1.42
CA GLN A 402 9.15 -9.29 -0.36
C GLN A 402 9.86 -9.07 0.99
N LEU A 403 11.18 -8.83 0.95
CA LEU A 403 11.97 -8.53 2.14
C LEU A 403 11.42 -7.30 2.89
N PHE A 404 11.04 -6.25 2.18
CA PHE A 404 10.46 -5.05 2.80
C PHE A 404 9.14 -5.36 3.49
N SER A 405 8.23 -6.10 2.82
CA SER A 405 6.94 -6.47 3.41
C SER A 405 7.11 -7.31 4.66
N PHE A 406 8.06 -8.25 4.63
CA PHE A 406 8.40 -9.08 5.77
C PHE A 406 8.94 -8.27 6.96
N LEU A 407 9.93 -7.40 6.73
CA LEU A 407 10.51 -6.55 7.78
C LEU A 407 9.47 -5.57 8.36
N LYS A 408 8.55 -5.08 7.52
CA LYS A 408 7.44 -4.23 7.97
C LYS A 408 6.48 -5.01 8.86
N LEU A 409 6.12 -6.23 8.48
CA LEU A 409 5.27 -7.12 9.29
C LEU A 409 5.93 -7.47 10.63
N MET A 410 7.24 -7.72 10.65
CA MET A 410 7.99 -7.89 11.88
C MET A 410 7.87 -6.67 12.81
N GLY A 411 8.00 -5.46 12.25
CA GLY A 411 7.78 -4.21 13.01
C GLY A 411 6.37 -4.10 13.56
N SER A 412 5.35 -4.39 12.74
CA SER A 412 3.94 -4.38 13.15
C SER A 412 3.67 -5.39 14.26
N LEU A 413 4.26 -6.59 14.19
CA LEU A 413 4.14 -7.60 15.23
C LEU A 413 4.58 -7.08 16.61
N GLN A 414 5.68 -6.34 16.67
CA GLN A 414 6.18 -5.74 17.93
C GLN A 414 5.32 -4.57 18.42
N LEU A 415 4.77 -3.77 17.52
CA LEU A 415 3.94 -2.61 17.86
C LEU A 415 2.56 -3.00 18.36
N GLU A 416 1.98 -4.08 17.82
CA GLU A 416 0.62 -4.52 18.10
C GLU A 416 0.54 -5.54 19.24
N MET A 417 1.68 -5.85 19.87
CA MET A 417 1.68 -6.67 21.08
C MET A 417 0.97 -5.97 22.24
N LEU A 418 0.10 -6.70 22.90
CA LEU A 418 -0.63 -6.22 24.10
C LEU A 418 -0.13 -6.93 25.35
N PHE A 419 0.00 -6.16 26.42
CA PHE A 419 0.22 -6.69 27.77
C PHE A 419 -1.11 -6.79 28.48
N ARG A 420 -1.58 -8.03 28.77
CA ARG A 420 -2.85 -8.32 29.40
C ARG A 420 -2.70 -9.50 30.34
N ASP A 421 -3.39 -9.45 31.48
CA ASP A 421 -3.39 -10.52 32.49
C ASP A 421 -2.00 -10.97 32.97
N GLY A 422 -1.05 -10.01 33.02
CA GLY A 422 0.34 -10.29 33.39
C GLY A 422 1.18 -10.96 32.34
N LYS A 423 0.65 -11.13 31.11
CA LYS A 423 1.30 -11.78 29.98
C LYS A 423 1.25 -10.89 28.74
N GLU A 424 2.14 -11.17 27.82
CA GLU A 424 2.22 -10.55 26.53
C GLU A 424 1.50 -11.39 25.49
N HIS A 425 0.83 -10.71 24.56
CA HIS A 425 0.03 -11.37 23.54
C HIS A 425 0.37 -10.81 22.18
N PHE A 426 0.51 -11.70 21.20
CA PHE A 426 0.61 -11.35 19.78
C PHE A 426 -0.79 -11.12 19.21
N TYR A 427 -0.95 -10.05 18.45
CA TYR A 427 -2.18 -9.75 17.77
C TYR A 427 -2.33 -10.56 16.48
N HIS A 428 -3.50 -11.16 16.25
CA HIS A 428 -3.70 -12.12 15.17
C HIS A 428 -3.41 -11.58 13.77
N LYS A 429 -3.77 -10.32 13.46
CA LYS A 429 -3.63 -9.79 12.09
C LYS A 429 -2.18 -9.73 11.63
N SER A 430 -1.31 -9.11 12.42
CA SER A 430 0.10 -9.05 12.11
C SER A 430 0.76 -10.43 12.16
N LEU A 431 0.33 -11.27 13.11
CA LEU A 431 0.86 -12.62 13.24
C LEU A 431 0.46 -13.50 12.05
N ILE A 432 -0.82 -13.57 11.68
CA ILE A 432 -1.27 -14.38 10.54
C ILE A 432 -0.62 -13.88 9.23
N ALA A 433 -0.62 -12.56 8.99
CA ALA A 433 0.01 -11.98 7.81
C ALA A 433 1.50 -12.36 7.70
N LEU A 434 2.18 -12.46 8.84
CA LEU A 434 3.58 -12.88 8.88
C LEU A 434 3.73 -14.38 8.62
N LEU A 435 2.88 -15.23 9.24
CA LEU A 435 2.90 -16.69 9.05
C LEU A 435 2.55 -17.11 7.61
N GLU A 436 1.72 -16.34 6.93
CA GLU A 436 1.33 -16.56 5.52
C GLU A 436 2.32 -15.92 4.52
N HIS A 437 3.34 -15.20 5.02
CA HIS A 437 4.34 -14.62 4.16
C HIS A 437 5.15 -15.69 3.41
N ASN A 438 5.56 -15.39 2.18
CA ASN A 438 6.23 -16.34 1.29
C ASN A 438 7.47 -17.03 1.90
N TYR A 439 8.18 -16.37 2.81
CA TYR A 439 9.31 -16.94 3.53
C TYR A 439 8.92 -18.10 4.47
N PHE A 440 7.64 -18.25 4.79
CA PHE A 440 7.10 -19.38 5.55
C PHE A 440 6.30 -20.38 4.71
N SER A 441 6.27 -20.22 3.37
CA SER A 441 5.48 -21.08 2.48
C SER A 441 5.79 -22.58 2.60
N GLN A 442 6.99 -22.94 3.03
CA GLN A 442 7.42 -24.32 3.25
C GLN A 442 7.35 -24.75 4.73
N SER A 443 7.07 -23.83 5.66
CA SER A 443 6.99 -24.14 7.10
C SER A 443 5.66 -24.77 7.46
N LYS A 444 5.71 -26.04 7.85
CA LYS A 444 4.51 -26.74 8.34
C LYS A 444 4.07 -26.24 9.71
N ALA A 445 5.00 -25.76 10.52
CA ALA A 445 4.70 -25.23 11.84
C ALA A 445 4.00 -23.87 11.74
N ALA A 446 4.43 -22.98 10.83
CA ALA A 446 3.75 -21.71 10.55
C ALA A 446 2.33 -21.95 10.06
N ALA A 447 2.14 -22.86 9.10
CA ALA A 447 0.82 -23.22 8.58
C ALA A 447 -0.10 -23.78 9.68
N ALA A 448 0.40 -24.68 10.52
CA ALA A 448 -0.35 -25.26 11.63
C ALA A 448 -0.73 -24.21 12.69
N LEU A 449 0.17 -23.26 12.98
CA LEU A 449 -0.11 -22.17 13.91
C LEU A 449 -1.17 -21.22 13.33
N ALA A 450 -1.06 -20.82 12.07
CA ALA A 450 -2.05 -19.99 11.39
C ALA A 450 -3.43 -20.68 11.37
N GLU A 451 -3.48 -21.98 11.03
CA GLU A 451 -4.72 -22.75 11.05
C GLU A 451 -5.33 -22.83 12.46
N SER A 452 -4.49 -22.96 13.49
CA SER A 452 -4.95 -23.00 14.88
C SER A 452 -5.54 -21.67 15.33
N LEU A 453 -4.94 -20.53 14.93
CA LEU A 453 -5.45 -19.18 15.19
C LEU A 453 -6.81 -18.98 14.52
N LEU A 454 -6.92 -19.35 13.24
CA LEU A 454 -8.15 -19.21 12.45
C LEU A 454 -9.28 -20.10 12.98
N LYS A 455 -9.01 -21.38 13.24
CA LYS A 455 -10.02 -22.35 13.76
C LYS A 455 -10.45 -22.03 15.19
N GLY A 456 -9.50 -21.58 16.02
CA GLY A 456 -9.76 -21.24 17.42
C GLY A 456 -10.31 -19.85 17.65
N ASN A 457 -10.48 -19.05 16.59
CA ASN A 457 -10.82 -17.62 16.70
C ASN A 457 -9.94 -16.88 17.73
N ILE A 458 -8.63 -17.10 17.67
CA ILE A 458 -7.69 -16.55 18.65
C ILE A 458 -7.28 -15.14 18.21
N VAL A 459 -7.88 -14.13 18.84
CA VAL A 459 -7.58 -12.71 18.56
C VAL A 459 -6.21 -12.32 19.13
N TYR A 460 -5.90 -12.79 20.35
CA TYR A 460 -4.64 -12.50 21.03
C TYR A 460 -4.00 -13.80 21.50
N LEU A 461 -2.84 -14.13 20.93
CA LEU A 461 -2.08 -15.32 21.28
C LEU A 461 -1.07 -15.01 22.40
N PRO A 462 -1.16 -15.64 23.60
CA PRO A 462 -0.15 -15.47 24.63
C PRO A 462 1.25 -15.85 24.13
N ALA A 463 2.27 -15.06 24.44
CA ALA A 463 3.64 -15.31 24.02
C ALA A 463 4.24 -16.61 24.61
N ASP A 464 3.66 -17.11 25.70
CA ASP A 464 4.01 -18.39 26.33
C ASP A 464 3.11 -19.56 25.88
N SER A 465 2.24 -19.34 24.89
CA SER A 465 1.29 -20.37 24.42
C SER A 465 2.00 -21.64 23.95
N PRO A 466 1.45 -22.82 24.27
CA PRO A 466 1.95 -24.08 23.76
C PRO A 466 1.75 -24.28 22.24
N LEU A 467 0.94 -23.43 21.59
CA LEU A 467 0.75 -23.42 20.14
C LEU A 467 2.00 -22.90 19.41
N ILE A 468 2.84 -22.10 20.09
CA ILE A 468 4.07 -21.56 19.50
C ILE A 468 5.12 -22.69 19.46
N PRO A 469 5.59 -23.05 18.27
CA PRO A 469 6.63 -24.07 18.14
C PRO A 469 7.95 -23.59 18.76
N ARG A 470 8.59 -24.45 19.57
CA ARG A 470 9.85 -24.15 20.23
C ARG A 470 10.80 -25.33 20.08
N GLY A 471 12.06 -25.05 19.69
CA GLY A 471 13.08 -26.06 19.51
C GLY A 471 12.79 -27.07 18.40
N VAL A 472 12.00 -26.71 17.40
CA VAL A 472 11.66 -27.54 16.26
C VAL A 472 12.73 -27.34 15.19
N GLN A 473 13.39 -28.41 14.79
CA GLN A 473 14.46 -28.38 13.78
C GLN A 473 13.89 -27.88 12.43
N GLY A 474 14.53 -26.89 11.83
CA GLY A 474 14.11 -26.27 10.57
C GLY A 474 13.10 -25.14 10.75
N GLU A 475 12.73 -24.78 11.97
CA GLU A 475 11.76 -23.70 12.27
C GLU A 475 12.41 -22.57 13.10
N GLU A 476 13.75 -22.45 13.02
CA GLU A 476 14.52 -21.47 13.80
C GLU A 476 14.12 -20.04 13.49
N LEU A 477 13.73 -19.75 12.25
CA LEU A 477 13.25 -18.44 11.82
C LEU A 477 11.92 -18.07 12.52
N LEU A 478 10.97 -19.00 12.56
CA LEU A 478 9.68 -18.81 13.22
C LEU A 478 9.86 -18.57 14.72
N GLU A 479 10.70 -19.38 15.37
CA GLU A 479 11.01 -19.21 16.79
C GLU A 479 11.71 -17.87 17.07
N ALA A 480 12.62 -17.45 16.20
CA ALA A 480 13.32 -16.17 16.33
C ALA A 480 12.37 -14.97 16.23
N ILE A 481 11.36 -15.02 15.35
CA ILE A 481 10.44 -13.93 15.13
C ILE A 481 9.46 -13.77 16.30
N LEU A 482 9.00 -14.86 16.90
CA LEU A 482 8.03 -14.86 17.98
C LEU A 482 8.65 -14.52 19.35
N LYS A 483 9.53 -13.49 19.36
CA LYS A 483 10.16 -12.96 20.58
C LYS A 483 9.76 -11.52 20.79
N LYS A 484 9.56 -11.12 22.04
CA LYS A 484 9.37 -9.72 22.40
C LYS A 484 10.70 -9.03 22.63
N CYS A 485 10.76 -7.80 22.18
CA CYS A 485 11.85 -6.87 22.47
C CYS A 485 11.38 -5.80 23.46
N ALA A 486 12.07 -5.67 24.57
CA ALA A 486 11.74 -4.68 25.61
C ALA A 486 12.56 -3.39 25.45
N THR A 487 13.67 -3.43 24.73
CA THR A 487 14.55 -2.28 24.48
C THR A 487 14.90 -2.15 23.02
N THR A 488 15.30 -0.96 22.58
CA THR A 488 15.75 -0.71 21.22
C THR A 488 17.02 -1.49 20.86
N GLU A 489 17.87 -1.77 21.82
CA GLU A 489 19.05 -2.61 21.61
C GLU A 489 18.65 -4.06 21.31
N GLN A 490 17.75 -4.63 22.12
CA GLN A 490 17.18 -5.96 21.85
C GLN A 490 16.49 -6.03 20.50
N LEU A 491 15.80 -4.95 20.10
CA LEU A 491 15.14 -4.84 18.79
C LEU A 491 16.17 -4.88 17.65
N CYS A 492 17.28 -4.16 17.76
CA CYS A 492 18.36 -4.22 16.79
C CYS A 492 18.95 -5.62 16.68
N ASP A 493 19.24 -6.27 17.81
CA ASP A 493 19.79 -7.61 17.84
C ASP A 493 18.81 -8.66 17.27
N TRP A 494 17.53 -8.45 17.54
CA TRP A 494 16.47 -9.30 16.99
C TRP A 494 16.39 -9.19 15.46
N PHE A 495 16.38 -7.98 14.90
CA PHE A 495 16.41 -7.78 13.44
C PHE A 495 17.68 -8.37 12.81
N CYS A 496 18.85 -8.15 13.42
CA CYS A 496 20.10 -8.74 12.94
C CYS A 496 20.10 -10.26 13.00
N GLY A 497 19.57 -10.85 14.07
CA GLY A 497 19.45 -12.29 14.22
C GLY A 497 18.52 -12.93 13.19
N VAL A 498 17.37 -12.32 12.93
CA VAL A 498 16.46 -12.77 11.89
C VAL A 498 17.08 -12.61 10.50
N ALA A 499 17.77 -11.50 10.24
CA ALA A 499 18.49 -11.31 8.98
C ALA A 499 19.55 -12.41 8.72
N ALA A 500 20.29 -12.82 9.74
CA ALA A 500 21.27 -13.90 9.62
C ALA A 500 20.62 -15.26 9.30
N LEU A 501 19.41 -15.53 9.82
CA LEU A 501 18.68 -16.76 9.51
C LEU A 501 18.12 -16.76 8.08
N LEU A 502 17.70 -15.59 7.58
CA LEU A 502 17.16 -15.44 6.23
C LEU A 502 18.23 -15.55 5.13
N GLU A 503 19.50 -15.23 5.42
CA GLU A 503 20.57 -15.16 4.41
C GLU A 503 20.70 -16.46 3.59
N GLY A 504 20.46 -17.61 4.23
CA GLY A 504 20.57 -18.93 3.58
C GLY A 504 19.60 -19.15 2.42
N ASP A 505 18.39 -18.62 2.56
CA ASP A 505 17.26 -18.90 1.67
C ASP A 505 17.07 -17.84 0.56
N LEU A 506 17.80 -16.72 0.64
CA LEU A 506 17.64 -15.60 -0.29
C LEU A 506 18.48 -15.74 -1.55
N GLN A 507 17.98 -15.17 -2.65
CA GLN A 507 18.73 -15.03 -3.90
C GLN A 507 19.80 -13.92 -3.78
N SER A 508 20.74 -13.90 -4.71
CA SER A 508 21.92 -13.01 -4.70
C SER A 508 21.54 -11.51 -4.55
N ASP A 509 20.49 -11.08 -5.24
CA ASP A 509 20.05 -9.68 -5.24
C ASP A 509 19.40 -9.29 -3.91
N GLU A 510 18.60 -10.19 -3.34
CA GLU A 510 18.01 -10.01 -2.02
C GLU A 510 19.06 -10.02 -0.90
N LYS A 511 20.15 -10.80 -1.04
CA LYS A 511 21.27 -10.75 -0.10
C LYS A 511 21.92 -9.39 -0.03
N SER A 512 22.07 -8.71 -1.16
CA SER A 512 22.62 -7.37 -1.21
C SER A 512 21.71 -6.35 -0.50
N LEU A 513 20.39 -6.49 -0.64
CA LEU A 513 19.38 -5.70 0.07
C LEU A 513 19.39 -6.00 1.57
N LEU A 514 19.44 -7.28 1.95
CA LEU A 514 19.52 -7.70 3.35
C LEU A 514 20.78 -7.14 4.03
N TYR A 515 21.90 -7.13 3.32
CA TYR A 515 23.14 -6.52 3.82
C TYR A 515 23.00 -5.01 4.05
N ALA A 516 22.32 -4.30 3.15
CA ALA A 516 22.02 -2.88 3.33
C ALA A 516 21.12 -2.63 4.56
N VAL A 517 20.12 -3.49 4.79
CA VAL A 517 19.29 -3.46 5.99
C VAL A 517 20.13 -3.71 7.24
N TYR A 518 20.98 -4.71 7.22
CA TYR A 518 21.90 -5.03 8.33
C TYR A 518 22.80 -3.85 8.65
N GLN A 519 23.42 -3.21 7.66
CA GLN A 519 24.24 -2.03 7.83
C GLN A 519 23.41 -0.88 8.46
N PHE A 520 22.18 -0.67 8.02
CA PHE A 520 21.30 0.36 8.55
C PHE A 520 20.93 0.11 10.02
N VAL A 521 20.57 -1.12 10.39
CA VAL A 521 20.26 -1.49 11.80
C VAL A 521 21.49 -1.29 12.69
N ASN A 522 22.67 -1.72 12.25
CA ASN A 522 23.91 -1.50 13.01
C ASN A 522 24.26 -0.02 13.15
N ARG A 523 24.00 0.80 12.13
CA ARG A 523 24.14 2.25 12.21
C ARG A 523 23.20 2.84 13.28
N LEU A 524 21.93 2.45 13.30
CA LEU A 524 20.97 2.86 14.33
C LEU A 524 21.42 2.44 15.73
N LYS A 525 21.92 1.22 15.88
CA LYS A 525 22.49 0.73 17.16
C LYS A 525 23.70 1.56 17.58
N GLY A 526 24.59 1.90 16.65
CA GLY A 526 25.80 2.70 16.92
C GLY A 526 25.51 4.13 17.33
N LEU A 527 24.40 4.72 16.90
CA LEU A 527 23.98 6.06 17.30
C LEU A 527 23.52 6.13 18.76
N ASN A 528 23.13 5.04 19.38
CA ASN A 528 22.70 4.90 20.78
C ASN A 528 21.74 6.01 21.24
N LEU A 529 20.73 6.30 20.44
CA LEU A 529 19.74 7.33 20.72
C LEU A 529 18.67 6.81 21.68
N PRO A 530 18.19 7.62 22.64
CA PRO A 530 17.12 7.24 23.57
C PRO A 530 15.74 7.29 22.88
N LEU A 531 15.48 6.34 21.99
CA LEU A 531 14.24 6.23 21.25
C LEU A 531 13.25 5.30 21.95
N SER A 532 11.95 5.59 21.85
CA SER A 532 10.93 4.61 22.15
C SER A 532 10.94 3.49 21.09
N ILE A 533 10.46 2.30 21.44
CA ILE A 533 10.33 1.19 20.48
C ILE A 533 9.43 1.60 19.31
N GLU A 534 8.35 2.31 19.61
CA GLU A 534 7.40 2.78 18.60
C GLU A 534 8.06 3.73 17.59
N LEU A 535 8.80 4.74 18.08
CA LEU A 535 9.52 5.67 17.21
C LEU A 535 10.64 4.96 16.44
N TRP A 536 11.36 4.06 17.08
CA TRP A 536 12.42 3.30 16.42
C TRP A 536 11.87 2.50 15.23
N ILE A 537 10.74 1.78 15.41
CA ILE A 537 10.11 1.02 14.32
C ILE A 537 9.58 1.95 13.23
N LYS A 538 8.98 3.08 13.57
CA LYS A 538 8.53 4.07 12.59
C LYS A 538 9.69 4.62 11.75
N ILE A 539 10.80 4.96 12.39
CA ILE A 539 12.02 5.38 11.69
C ILE A 539 12.54 4.26 10.81
N PHE A 540 12.64 3.05 11.36
CA PHE A 540 13.12 1.87 10.65
C PHE A 540 12.32 1.62 9.36
N VAL A 541 11.01 1.51 9.44
CA VAL A 541 10.16 1.26 8.26
C VAL A 541 10.26 2.41 7.24
N ARG A 542 10.29 3.67 7.70
CA ARG A 542 10.43 4.83 6.81
C ARG A 542 11.75 4.84 6.06
N GLU A 543 12.84 4.65 6.78
CA GLU A 543 14.18 4.68 6.18
C GLU A 543 14.44 3.45 5.29
N LEU A 544 13.91 2.27 5.68
CA LEU A 544 13.92 1.09 4.81
C LEU A 544 13.28 1.36 3.44
N GLY A 545 12.18 2.12 3.42
CA GLY A 545 11.50 2.51 2.17
C GLY A 545 12.36 3.39 1.25
N GLN A 546 13.42 4.01 1.78
CA GLN A 546 14.36 4.84 1.00
C GLN A 546 15.61 4.07 0.57
N ILE A 547 15.86 2.89 1.14
CA ILE A 547 17.01 2.07 0.77
C ILE A 547 16.83 1.58 -0.67
N SER A 548 17.85 1.82 -1.47
CA SER A 548 18.00 1.22 -2.79
C SER A 548 19.42 0.71 -2.97
N VAL A 549 19.56 -0.47 -3.55
CA VAL A 549 20.86 -1.06 -3.83
C VAL A 549 21.18 -0.85 -5.32
N PRO A 550 22.33 -0.25 -5.65
CA PRO A 550 22.70 -0.04 -7.04
C PRO A 550 22.88 -1.40 -7.74
N PHE A 551 22.35 -1.50 -8.95
CA PHE A 551 22.63 -2.66 -9.80
C PHE A 551 24.13 -2.75 -10.12
N SER A 552 24.66 -3.96 -10.08
CA SER A 552 26.03 -4.22 -10.51
C SER A 552 26.08 -4.18 -12.05
N GLY A 553 26.84 -3.25 -12.64
CA GLY A 553 26.98 -3.15 -14.07
C GLY A 553 28.03 -2.11 -14.48
N GLU A 554 28.44 -2.14 -15.76
CA GLU A 554 29.32 -1.13 -16.32
C GLU A 554 28.53 0.14 -16.66
N PRO A 555 28.78 1.28 -16.01
CA PRO A 555 27.98 2.52 -16.19
C PRO A 555 27.95 3.07 -17.62
N LEU A 556 28.88 2.61 -18.47
CA LEU A 556 29.09 3.13 -19.81
C LEU A 556 28.79 2.10 -20.91
N ALA A 557 27.99 1.08 -20.62
CA ALA A 557 27.62 0.03 -21.57
C ALA A 557 26.11 -0.25 -21.56
N GLY A 558 25.58 -0.70 -22.69
CA GLY A 558 24.21 -1.17 -22.82
C GLY A 558 23.12 -0.10 -22.83
N LEU A 559 21.86 -0.54 -22.80
CA LEU A 559 20.66 0.30 -22.72
C LEU A 559 20.64 1.09 -21.41
N GLN A 560 20.39 2.39 -21.51
CA GLN A 560 20.44 3.28 -20.34
C GLN A 560 19.05 3.49 -19.76
N ILE A 561 18.80 3.02 -18.53
CA ILE A 561 17.57 3.28 -17.76
C ILE A 561 17.91 4.21 -16.61
N MET A 562 17.23 5.36 -16.54
CA MET A 562 17.62 6.42 -15.62
C MET A 562 16.43 7.27 -15.17
N GLY A 563 16.57 7.88 -14.00
CA GLY A 563 15.63 8.92 -13.54
C GLY A 563 15.82 10.24 -14.31
N PRO A 564 14.81 11.14 -14.30
CA PRO A 564 14.89 12.42 -15.01
C PRO A 564 16.09 13.27 -14.65
N LEU A 565 16.47 13.33 -13.37
CA LEU A 565 17.61 14.12 -12.89
C LEU A 565 18.97 13.57 -13.36
N GLU A 566 19.03 12.31 -13.67
CA GLU A 566 20.25 11.62 -14.07
C GLU A 566 20.58 11.79 -15.55
N THR A 567 19.62 12.28 -16.34
CA THR A 567 19.81 12.66 -17.74
C THR A 567 20.67 13.91 -17.91
N ARG A 568 21.03 14.58 -16.82
CA ARG A 568 21.76 15.85 -16.81
C ARG A 568 23.03 15.77 -17.62
N VAL A 569 23.19 16.69 -18.58
CA VAL A 569 24.31 16.83 -19.55
C VAL A 569 24.60 15.61 -20.43
N LEU A 570 23.76 14.57 -20.40
CA LEU A 570 23.89 13.40 -21.24
C LEU A 570 23.02 13.52 -22.49
N ASP A 571 23.55 13.15 -23.62
CA ASP A 571 22.85 13.17 -24.89
C ASP A 571 22.71 11.76 -25.46
N PHE A 572 21.50 11.43 -25.93
CA PHE A 572 21.15 10.16 -26.54
C PHE A 572 20.45 10.37 -27.88
N ASP A 573 20.61 9.44 -28.81
CA ASP A 573 19.92 9.49 -30.10
C ASP A 573 18.43 9.18 -29.93
N ASN A 574 18.09 8.24 -29.06
CA ASN A 574 16.73 7.80 -28.79
C ASN A 574 16.41 8.02 -27.30
N VAL A 575 15.32 8.71 -27.04
CA VAL A 575 14.87 8.99 -25.67
C VAL A 575 13.41 8.58 -25.52
N ILE A 576 13.15 7.67 -24.61
CA ILE A 576 11.82 7.15 -24.28
C ILE A 576 11.51 7.58 -22.86
N PHE A 577 10.49 8.42 -22.68
CA PHE A 577 9.97 8.80 -21.36
C PHE A 577 8.78 7.91 -21.05
N LEU A 578 8.84 7.19 -19.93
CA LEU A 578 7.68 6.55 -19.31
C LEU A 578 7.02 7.52 -18.33
N SER A 579 5.79 7.22 -17.93
CA SER A 579 5.01 8.01 -16.95
C SER A 579 5.04 9.51 -17.28
N ALA A 580 4.92 9.84 -18.57
CA ALA A 580 4.90 11.22 -19.05
C ALA A 580 3.56 11.91 -18.73
N ASN A 581 3.07 11.71 -17.50
CA ASN A 581 1.81 12.25 -16.99
C ASN A 581 2.03 13.53 -16.21
N GLU A 582 1.04 14.44 -16.27
CA GLU A 582 1.00 15.61 -15.41
C GLU A 582 0.88 15.19 -13.95
N GLY A 583 1.73 15.77 -13.10
CA GLY A 583 1.80 15.40 -11.67
C GLY A 583 2.82 14.30 -11.34
N VAL A 584 3.23 13.48 -12.34
CA VAL A 584 4.34 12.52 -12.22
C VAL A 584 5.61 13.14 -12.79
N PHE A 585 5.53 13.65 -14.01
CA PHE A 585 6.62 14.42 -14.64
C PHE A 585 6.08 15.59 -15.48
N PRO A 586 6.24 16.82 -14.97
CA PRO A 586 6.86 17.23 -13.71
C PRO A 586 6.04 16.78 -12.50
N SER A 587 6.75 16.44 -11.41
CA SER A 587 6.10 16.04 -10.17
C SER A 587 5.37 17.23 -9.53
N ALA A 588 4.16 16.98 -9.01
CA ALA A 588 3.37 17.97 -8.28
C ALA A 588 3.87 18.16 -6.83
N ASN A 589 5.18 18.22 -6.61
CA ASN A 589 5.74 18.33 -5.27
C ASN A 589 5.36 19.66 -4.62
N VAL A 590 4.45 19.60 -3.65
CA VAL A 590 4.24 20.71 -2.72
C VAL A 590 5.52 20.83 -1.87
N GLN A 591 6.20 21.95 -2.00
CA GLN A 591 7.41 22.20 -1.23
C GLN A 591 7.06 22.31 0.26
N GLN A 592 7.33 21.24 1.01
CA GLN A 592 7.12 21.24 2.47
C GLN A 592 8.16 22.16 3.12
N THR A 593 7.74 23.23 3.75
CA THR A 593 8.56 24.23 4.43
C THR A 593 7.75 24.95 5.50
N LEU A 594 8.39 25.35 6.58
CA LEU A 594 7.77 26.16 7.61
C LEU A 594 7.77 27.64 7.23
N VAL A 595 8.69 28.07 6.35
CA VAL A 595 8.83 29.47 5.92
C VAL A 595 7.75 29.81 4.87
N PRO A 596 6.88 30.78 5.11
CA PRO A 596 5.84 31.19 4.17
C PRO A 596 6.39 31.58 2.79
N TYR A 597 5.62 31.32 1.73
CA TYR A 597 6.01 31.58 0.35
C TYR A 597 6.49 33.01 0.09
N ASN A 598 5.74 34.01 0.59
CA ASN A 598 6.09 35.42 0.39
C ASN A 598 7.43 35.78 1.05
N ILE A 599 7.72 35.21 2.21
CA ILE A 599 9.00 35.39 2.88
C ILE A 599 10.12 34.69 2.09
N ARG A 600 9.88 33.49 1.59
CA ARG A 600 10.86 32.80 0.73
C ARG A 600 11.22 33.64 -0.49
N VAL A 601 10.24 34.22 -1.17
CA VAL A 601 10.47 35.12 -2.32
C VAL A 601 11.25 36.36 -1.91
N ALA A 602 10.86 37.03 -0.80
CA ALA A 602 11.52 38.26 -0.34
C ALA A 602 13.00 38.05 0.04
N TYR A 603 13.35 36.90 0.59
CA TYR A 603 14.74 36.54 0.94
C TYR A 603 15.48 35.77 -0.17
N GLY A 604 14.82 35.54 -1.31
CA GLY A 604 15.39 34.82 -2.43
C GLY A 604 15.70 33.36 -2.13
N LEU A 605 14.92 32.74 -1.23
CA LEU A 605 14.97 31.32 -0.94
C LEU A 605 14.29 30.52 -2.08
N PRO A 606 14.66 29.25 -2.29
CA PRO A 606 14.05 28.43 -3.33
C PRO A 606 12.54 28.25 -3.11
N THR A 607 11.78 28.35 -4.20
CA THR A 607 10.34 28.14 -4.24
C THR A 607 10.03 26.96 -5.15
N TYR A 608 8.74 26.56 -5.26
CA TYR A 608 8.29 25.53 -6.20
C TYR A 608 8.71 25.84 -7.65
N GLN A 609 8.91 27.12 -8.00
CA GLN A 609 9.38 27.54 -9.34
C GLN A 609 10.76 26.97 -9.67
N LEU A 610 11.63 26.76 -8.66
CA LEU A 610 12.94 26.13 -8.86
C LEU A 610 12.78 24.67 -9.29
N SER A 611 11.91 23.91 -8.64
CA SER A 611 11.63 22.52 -8.99
C SER A 611 11.04 22.39 -10.39
N ASP A 612 10.07 23.26 -10.73
CA ASP A 612 9.49 23.33 -12.07
C ASP A 612 10.54 23.65 -13.15
N ALA A 613 11.40 24.64 -12.87
CA ALA A 613 12.45 25.03 -13.81
C ALA A 613 13.49 23.93 -14.01
N ILE A 614 13.88 23.22 -12.93
CA ILE A 614 14.82 22.09 -13.01
C ILE A 614 14.20 20.96 -13.85
N SER A 615 12.94 20.59 -13.60
CA SER A 615 12.25 19.54 -14.37
C SER A 615 12.11 19.92 -15.84
N ALA A 616 11.73 21.16 -16.14
CA ALA A 616 11.65 21.68 -17.50
C ALA A 616 13.01 21.66 -18.21
N TYR A 617 14.07 22.09 -17.52
CA TYR A 617 15.41 22.06 -18.09
C TYR A 617 15.85 20.65 -18.46
N HIS A 618 15.66 19.67 -17.58
CA HIS A 618 16.01 18.28 -17.85
C HIS A 618 15.25 17.72 -19.05
N PHE A 619 13.96 18.04 -19.16
CA PHE A 619 13.16 17.62 -20.29
C PHE A 619 13.64 18.25 -21.61
N TYR A 620 13.61 19.59 -21.69
CA TYR A 620 13.92 20.29 -22.95
C TYR A 620 15.37 20.10 -23.41
N ARG A 621 16.29 20.07 -22.47
CA ARG A 621 17.69 19.78 -22.78
C ARG A 621 17.84 18.31 -23.20
N GLY A 622 17.19 17.36 -22.55
CA GLY A 622 17.27 15.93 -22.86
C GLY A 622 16.82 15.61 -24.29
N ILE A 623 15.74 16.25 -24.73
CA ILE A 623 15.22 16.04 -26.11
C ILE A 623 15.95 16.86 -27.19
N TYR A 624 16.74 17.86 -26.80
CA TYR A 624 17.28 18.82 -27.76
C TYR A 624 18.17 18.19 -28.84
N ARG A 625 19.04 17.23 -28.45
CA ARG A 625 19.95 16.56 -29.41
C ARG A 625 19.48 15.17 -29.82
N ALA A 626 18.42 14.66 -29.22
CA ALA A 626 17.86 13.37 -29.58
C ALA A 626 17.31 13.37 -31.02
N LYS A 627 17.38 12.23 -31.70
CA LYS A 627 16.82 12.02 -33.05
C LYS A 627 15.37 11.59 -32.97
N ASN A 628 15.08 10.66 -32.04
CA ASN A 628 13.76 10.09 -31.78
C ASN A 628 13.39 10.37 -30.34
N VAL A 629 12.20 10.87 -30.10
CA VAL A 629 11.64 11.13 -28.75
C VAL A 629 10.26 10.51 -28.66
N THR A 630 10.08 9.63 -27.68
CA THR A 630 8.79 9.02 -27.43
C THR A 630 8.35 9.31 -26.01
N LEU A 631 7.12 9.79 -25.86
CA LEU A 631 6.46 10.04 -24.57
C LEU A 631 5.37 8.99 -24.37
N ILE A 632 5.50 8.15 -23.37
CA ILE A 632 4.51 7.14 -23.00
C ILE A 632 3.81 7.62 -21.74
N TYR A 633 2.48 7.58 -21.74
CA TYR A 633 1.69 8.04 -20.61
C TYR A 633 0.44 7.19 -20.37
N ASP A 634 0.04 7.06 -19.11
CA ASP A 634 -1.20 6.40 -18.72
C ASP A 634 -2.39 7.35 -18.93
N SER A 635 -3.32 6.96 -19.79
CA SER A 635 -4.49 7.76 -20.17
C SER A 635 -5.74 7.45 -19.33
N ARG A 636 -5.64 6.57 -18.32
CA ARG A 636 -6.80 6.25 -17.45
C ARG A 636 -7.14 7.42 -16.54
N THR A 637 -8.44 7.58 -16.33
CA THR A 637 -9.00 8.51 -15.35
C THR A 637 -9.54 7.70 -14.18
N GLU A 638 -8.75 7.54 -13.10
CA GLU A 638 -9.14 6.82 -11.89
C GLU A 638 -8.92 7.70 -10.66
N GLY A 639 -9.90 7.78 -9.79
CA GLY A 639 -9.81 8.55 -8.55
C GLY A 639 -9.47 10.03 -8.80
N LEU A 640 -8.34 10.49 -8.27
CA LEU A 640 -7.82 11.85 -8.46
C LEU A 640 -6.90 11.99 -9.69
N SER A 641 -6.58 10.89 -10.37
CA SER A 641 -5.75 10.91 -11.58
C SER A 641 -6.58 11.30 -12.79
N THR A 642 -6.14 12.30 -13.51
CA THR A 642 -6.83 12.80 -14.71
C THR A 642 -6.40 12.10 -15.99
N GLY A 643 -5.36 11.25 -15.95
CA GLY A 643 -4.78 10.60 -17.14
C GLY A 643 -4.19 11.59 -18.15
N GLU A 644 -3.91 12.83 -17.73
CA GLU A 644 -3.40 13.85 -18.63
C GLU A 644 -1.91 13.65 -18.93
N ILE A 645 -1.58 13.80 -20.23
CA ILE A 645 -0.19 13.87 -20.65
C ILE A 645 0.48 15.13 -20.08
N THR A 646 1.79 15.06 -19.85
CA THR A 646 2.61 16.14 -19.32
C THR A 646 2.40 17.47 -20.07
N ARG A 647 2.44 18.59 -19.34
CA ARG A 647 2.39 19.96 -19.90
C ARG A 647 3.44 20.22 -20.95
N TYR A 648 4.58 19.55 -20.89
CA TYR A 648 5.66 19.70 -21.88
C TYR A 648 5.24 19.25 -23.27
N PHE A 649 4.44 18.19 -23.39
CA PHE A 649 3.84 17.79 -24.66
C PHE A 649 2.97 18.90 -25.25
N LYS A 650 2.10 19.52 -24.42
CA LYS A 650 1.23 20.62 -24.85
C LYS A 650 2.05 21.82 -25.28
N GLN A 651 3.14 22.14 -24.57
CA GLN A 651 4.06 23.22 -24.93
C GLN A 651 4.78 22.93 -26.25
N LEU A 652 5.31 21.72 -26.47
CA LEU A 652 5.95 21.32 -27.71
C LEU A 652 4.99 21.47 -28.90
N LYS A 653 3.77 20.94 -28.75
CA LYS A 653 2.78 20.89 -29.83
C LYS A 653 2.22 22.27 -30.19
N TYR A 654 1.83 23.08 -29.18
CA TYR A 654 1.06 24.30 -29.39
C TYR A 654 1.89 25.58 -29.32
N HIS A 655 2.97 25.61 -28.53
CA HIS A 655 3.82 26.81 -28.41
C HIS A 655 5.03 26.77 -29.37
N TYR A 656 5.66 25.58 -29.49
CA TYR A 656 6.81 25.42 -30.37
C TYR A 656 6.45 24.83 -31.74
N GLU A 657 5.20 24.51 -31.97
CA GLU A 657 4.67 23.98 -33.22
C GLU A 657 5.45 22.75 -33.75
N VAL A 658 5.82 21.89 -32.82
CA VAL A 658 6.47 20.62 -33.13
C VAL A 658 5.42 19.61 -33.58
N GLU A 659 5.66 18.96 -34.72
CA GLU A 659 4.80 17.87 -35.19
C GLU A 659 5.04 16.63 -34.35
N ILE A 660 3.99 16.15 -33.64
CA ILE A 660 4.06 14.98 -32.75
C ILE A 660 3.02 13.95 -33.20
N GLY A 661 3.49 12.76 -33.55
CA GLY A 661 2.62 11.62 -33.82
C GLY A 661 1.94 11.13 -32.53
N GLU A 662 0.63 10.96 -32.56
CA GLU A 662 -0.13 10.44 -31.42
C GLU A 662 -0.70 9.08 -31.78
N ARG A 663 -0.41 8.06 -30.98
CA ARG A 663 -0.96 6.71 -31.17
C ARG A 663 -1.37 6.04 -29.85
N PRO A 664 -2.52 5.35 -29.81
CA PRO A 664 -2.81 4.47 -28.70
C PRO A 664 -1.99 3.18 -28.84
N PHE A 665 -1.61 2.61 -27.72
CA PHE A 665 -1.01 1.29 -27.66
C PHE A 665 -1.88 0.37 -26.78
N ILE A 666 -2.29 -0.73 -27.36
CA ILE A 666 -3.01 -1.78 -26.65
C ILE A 666 -2.02 -2.92 -26.43
N PRO A 667 -1.67 -3.23 -25.18
CA PRO A 667 -0.80 -4.37 -24.91
C PRO A 667 -1.40 -5.65 -25.49
N PRO A 668 -0.57 -6.54 -26.05
CA PRO A 668 -1.04 -7.85 -26.49
C PRO A 668 -1.34 -8.72 -25.25
N VAL A 669 -2.32 -8.31 -24.47
CA VAL A 669 -2.88 -9.18 -23.43
C VAL A 669 -3.70 -10.21 -24.19
N PRO A 670 -3.46 -11.52 -23.99
CA PRO A 670 -4.40 -12.50 -24.47
C PRO A 670 -5.77 -12.11 -23.88
N LEU A 671 -6.66 -11.65 -24.77
CA LEU A 671 -8.06 -11.50 -24.37
C LEU A 671 -8.42 -12.84 -23.76
N MET A 672 -8.61 -12.88 -22.45
CA MET A 672 -9.17 -14.10 -21.84
C MET A 672 -10.46 -14.35 -22.60
N SER A 673 -10.38 -15.28 -23.54
CA SER A 673 -11.51 -15.68 -24.35
C SER A 673 -12.58 -16.11 -23.38
N ASN A 674 -13.66 -15.34 -23.34
CA ASN A 674 -14.89 -15.64 -22.62
C ASN A 674 -14.64 -16.32 -21.28
N ILE A 675 -14.57 -15.54 -20.21
CA ILE A 675 -14.69 -16.10 -18.87
C ILE A 675 -16.04 -16.83 -18.87
N VAL A 676 -16.00 -18.14 -18.85
CA VAL A 676 -17.18 -19.00 -18.85
C VAL A 676 -17.43 -19.41 -17.40
N ALA A 677 -18.69 -19.44 -17.01
CA ALA A 677 -19.05 -19.95 -15.68
C ALA A 677 -18.41 -21.33 -15.47
N PRO A 678 -17.77 -21.56 -14.33
CA PRO A 678 -17.17 -22.87 -14.05
C PRO A 678 -18.25 -23.94 -13.98
N VAL A 679 -17.97 -25.08 -14.62
CA VAL A 679 -18.83 -26.28 -14.61
C VAL A 679 -18.00 -27.43 -14.06
N VAL A 680 -18.56 -28.14 -13.11
CA VAL A 680 -17.89 -29.32 -12.52
C VAL A 680 -18.73 -30.53 -12.78
N GLU A 681 -18.20 -31.43 -13.61
CA GLU A 681 -18.82 -32.74 -13.89
C GLU A 681 -18.74 -33.66 -12.67
N LYS A 682 -19.75 -34.48 -12.45
CA LYS A 682 -19.80 -35.40 -11.34
C LYS A 682 -19.17 -36.75 -11.72
N ASP A 683 -17.94 -36.93 -11.34
CA ASP A 683 -17.24 -38.21 -11.43
C ASP A 683 -17.65 -39.19 -10.31
N ASP A 684 -17.15 -40.42 -10.37
CA ASP A 684 -17.51 -41.47 -9.42
C ASP A 684 -17.07 -41.10 -7.98
N VAL A 685 -15.97 -40.36 -7.83
CA VAL A 685 -15.45 -39.93 -6.53
C VAL A 685 -16.38 -38.89 -5.90
N ILE A 686 -16.87 -37.96 -6.71
CA ILE A 686 -17.82 -36.91 -6.26
C ILE A 686 -19.17 -37.59 -5.90
N VAL A 687 -19.67 -38.49 -6.73
CA VAL A 687 -20.93 -39.21 -6.48
C VAL A 687 -20.82 -40.02 -5.17
N ASP A 688 -19.71 -40.69 -4.93
CA ASP A 688 -19.50 -41.44 -3.67
C ASP A 688 -19.39 -40.51 -2.45
N LYS A 689 -18.75 -39.31 -2.57
CA LYS A 689 -18.79 -38.28 -1.54
C LYS A 689 -20.22 -37.83 -1.25
N LEU A 690 -21.02 -37.61 -2.29
CA LEU A 690 -22.44 -37.19 -2.16
C LEU A 690 -23.27 -38.25 -1.46
N LYS A 691 -23.11 -39.54 -1.75
CA LYS A 691 -23.84 -40.63 -1.08
C LYS A 691 -23.52 -40.69 0.44
N ASN A 692 -22.30 -40.32 0.82
CA ASN A 692 -21.81 -40.34 2.18
C ASN A 692 -21.97 -38.99 2.92
N LEU A 693 -22.54 -37.99 2.27
CA LEU A 693 -22.73 -36.67 2.86
C LEU A 693 -23.86 -36.69 3.88
N ASN A 694 -23.69 -35.93 4.97
CA ASN A 694 -24.76 -35.65 5.91
C ASN A 694 -25.57 -34.44 5.41
N TYR A 695 -26.80 -34.69 4.97
CA TYR A 695 -27.65 -33.64 4.39
C TYR A 695 -28.41 -32.91 5.49
N SER A 696 -28.15 -31.60 5.61
CA SER A 696 -28.91 -30.69 6.48
C SER A 696 -29.83 -29.80 5.66
N ALA A 697 -30.80 -29.17 6.29
CA ALA A 697 -31.65 -28.17 5.64
C ALA A 697 -30.82 -27.02 5.03
N SER A 698 -29.75 -26.59 5.72
CA SER A 698 -28.84 -25.56 5.23
C SER A 698 -28.08 -25.99 3.96
N ALA A 699 -27.61 -27.28 3.94
CA ALA A 699 -26.93 -27.83 2.77
C ALA A 699 -27.86 -27.86 1.54
N LEU A 700 -29.10 -28.32 1.74
CA LEU A 700 -30.10 -28.40 0.66
C LEU A 700 -30.53 -27.01 0.17
N ASN A 701 -30.71 -26.05 1.08
CA ASN A 701 -30.97 -24.65 0.70
C ASN A 701 -29.80 -24.04 -0.09
N THR A 702 -28.56 -24.37 0.31
CA THR A 702 -27.37 -23.90 -0.45
C THR A 702 -27.34 -24.50 -1.85
N TYR A 703 -27.70 -25.76 -2.03
CA TYR A 703 -27.79 -26.39 -3.35
C TYR A 703 -28.88 -25.74 -4.22
N ARG A 704 -30.04 -25.47 -3.62
CA ARG A 704 -31.16 -24.79 -4.31
C ARG A 704 -30.79 -23.38 -4.75
N ASP A 705 -30.02 -22.66 -3.95
CA ASP A 705 -29.52 -21.33 -4.31
C ASP A 705 -28.49 -21.40 -5.42
N CYS A 706 -27.45 -22.19 -5.22
CA CYS A 706 -26.35 -22.34 -6.17
C CYS A 706 -25.66 -23.70 -5.99
N PRO A 707 -25.82 -24.64 -6.97
CA PRO A 707 -25.15 -25.94 -6.95
C PRO A 707 -23.62 -25.82 -6.83
N MET A 708 -23.00 -24.80 -7.44
CA MET A 708 -21.55 -24.55 -7.34
C MET A 708 -21.14 -24.18 -5.90
N LYS A 709 -21.89 -23.27 -5.23
CA LYS A 709 -21.68 -22.94 -3.83
C LYS A 709 -21.78 -24.17 -2.92
N PHE A 710 -22.75 -25.03 -3.18
CA PHE A 710 -22.88 -26.30 -2.47
C PHE A 710 -21.67 -27.22 -2.68
N PHE A 711 -21.19 -27.32 -3.93
CA PHE A 711 -19.98 -28.09 -4.25
C PHE A 711 -18.77 -27.62 -3.46
N PHE A 712 -18.49 -26.32 -3.45
CA PHE A 712 -17.36 -25.78 -2.71
C PHE A 712 -17.52 -25.95 -1.20
N SER A 713 -18.70 -25.62 -0.65
CA SER A 713 -18.93 -25.63 0.81
C SER A 713 -19.01 -27.03 1.43
N TYR A 714 -19.72 -27.97 0.75
CA TYR A 714 -20.08 -29.26 1.36
C TYR A 714 -19.31 -30.44 0.77
N VAL A 715 -19.02 -30.43 -0.53
CA VAL A 715 -18.31 -31.53 -1.19
C VAL A 715 -16.80 -31.33 -1.08
N GLN A 716 -16.29 -30.14 -1.36
CA GLN A 716 -14.87 -29.77 -1.23
C GLN A 716 -14.50 -29.25 0.15
N LYS A 717 -15.48 -28.81 0.93
CA LYS A 717 -15.31 -28.25 2.29
C LYS A 717 -14.37 -27.04 2.35
N ILE A 718 -14.36 -26.26 1.27
CA ILE A 718 -13.64 -24.99 1.23
C ILE A 718 -14.37 -24.02 2.17
N ARG A 719 -13.64 -23.41 3.09
CA ARG A 719 -14.16 -22.40 4.01
C ARG A 719 -13.23 -21.21 4.01
N ASN A 720 -13.78 -20.02 3.95
CA ASN A 720 -13.05 -18.81 4.28
C ASN A 720 -13.01 -18.70 5.82
N LEU A 721 -11.83 -18.96 6.40
CA LEU A 721 -11.63 -18.87 7.84
C LEU A 721 -11.01 -17.52 8.14
N GLU A 722 -11.69 -16.70 8.93
CA GLU A 722 -11.20 -15.41 9.39
C GLU A 722 -11.35 -15.33 10.92
N VAL A 723 -10.36 -14.71 11.56
CA VAL A 723 -10.49 -14.39 12.98
C VAL A 723 -11.36 -13.14 13.11
N THR A 724 -12.46 -13.26 13.82
CA THR A 724 -13.41 -12.17 14.04
C THR A 724 -13.29 -11.61 15.45
N GLU A 725 -13.16 -10.28 15.56
CA GLU A 725 -13.02 -9.57 16.84
C GLU A 725 -14.38 -9.18 17.44
N SER A 726 -15.39 -9.08 16.61
CA SER A 726 -16.75 -8.72 17.01
C SER A 726 -17.75 -9.77 16.56
N VAL A 727 -18.82 -9.89 17.31
CA VAL A 727 -19.93 -10.80 17.00
C VAL A 727 -20.57 -10.40 15.69
N GLY A 728 -20.46 -11.26 14.67
CA GLY A 728 -21.12 -11.10 13.37
C GLY A 728 -22.56 -11.64 13.38
N TYR A 729 -23.26 -11.55 12.26
CA TYR A 729 -24.66 -12.00 12.15
C TYR A 729 -24.86 -13.50 12.45
N ASP A 730 -23.99 -14.35 11.92
CA ASP A 730 -24.06 -15.80 12.13
C ASP A 730 -23.73 -16.17 13.58
N THR A 731 -22.69 -15.52 14.12
CA THR A 731 -22.27 -15.70 15.51
C THR A 731 -23.34 -15.21 16.49
N PHE A 732 -24.03 -14.10 16.16
CA PHE A 732 -25.17 -13.60 16.93
C PHE A 732 -26.29 -14.65 17.05
N GLY A 733 -26.64 -15.29 15.92
CA GLY A 733 -27.62 -16.38 15.92
C GLY A 733 -27.21 -17.52 16.85
N THR A 734 -25.96 -17.97 16.69
CA THR A 734 -25.41 -19.07 17.53
C THR A 734 -25.47 -18.75 19.03
N ILE A 735 -25.06 -17.53 19.42
CA ILE A 735 -25.12 -17.09 20.84
C ILE A 735 -26.55 -17.04 21.33
N PHE A 736 -27.47 -16.48 20.53
CA PHE A 736 -28.88 -16.42 20.89
C PHE A 736 -29.47 -17.82 21.14
N HIS A 737 -29.23 -18.78 20.27
CA HIS A 737 -29.68 -20.15 20.37
C HIS A 737 -29.13 -20.82 21.64
N LEU A 738 -27.85 -20.70 21.93
CA LEU A 738 -27.22 -21.21 23.13
C LEU A 738 -27.86 -20.65 24.41
N VAL A 739 -28.11 -19.35 24.44
CA VAL A 739 -28.75 -18.71 25.61
C VAL A 739 -30.17 -19.22 25.82
N MET A 740 -30.96 -19.37 24.74
CA MET A 740 -32.33 -19.90 24.83
C MET A 740 -32.35 -21.36 25.27
N GLU A 741 -31.41 -22.17 24.78
CA GLU A 741 -31.25 -23.55 25.20
C GLU A 741 -30.98 -23.64 26.72
N GLU A 742 -29.95 -22.96 27.21
CA GLU A 742 -29.53 -23.00 28.61
C GLU A 742 -30.60 -22.42 29.55
N LEU A 743 -31.41 -21.46 29.13
CA LEU A 743 -32.52 -20.92 29.91
C LEU A 743 -33.65 -21.93 30.08
N TYR A 744 -33.98 -22.72 29.04
CA TYR A 744 -35.07 -23.70 29.10
C TYR A 744 -34.65 -25.10 29.53
N LYS A 745 -33.38 -25.46 29.44
CA LYS A 745 -32.82 -26.76 29.80
C LYS A 745 -33.20 -27.29 31.19
N PRO A 746 -33.24 -26.46 32.27
CA PRO A 746 -33.69 -26.90 33.57
C PRO A 746 -35.17 -27.36 33.64
N TYR A 747 -35.95 -26.92 32.64
CA TYR A 747 -37.41 -27.20 32.60
C TYR A 747 -37.77 -28.29 31.56
N CYS A 748 -36.79 -29.12 31.13
CA CYS A 748 -37.04 -30.20 30.20
C CYS A 748 -38.14 -31.16 30.72
N GLN A 749 -39.07 -31.55 29.84
CA GLN A 749 -40.24 -32.33 30.11
C GLN A 749 -41.23 -31.74 31.15
N SER A 750 -41.09 -30.45 31.46
CA SER A 750 -41.94 -29.73 32.41
C SER A 750 -42.88 -28.74 31.72
N ASN A 751 -43.95 -28.37 32.38
CA ASN A 751 -44.86 -27.33 31.92
C ASN A 751 -44.32 -25.94 32.22
N ILE A 752 -44.21 -25.11 31.20
CA ILE A 752 -43.78 -23.72 31.28
C ILE A 752 -45.04 -22.86 31.50
N THR A 753 -45.12 -22.27 32.69
CA THR A 753 -46.19 -21.34 33.07
C THR A 753 -45.66 -19.90 32.99
N ALA A 754 -46.54 -18.91 32.96
CA ALA A 754 -46.19 -17.51 33.03
C ALA A 754 -45.29 -17.18 34.23
N ASN A 755 -45.52 -17.79 35.38
CA ASN A 755 -44.72 -17.61 36.59
C ASN A 755 -43.30 -18.12 36.47
N VAL A 756 -43.08 -19.21 35.74
CA VAL A 756 -41.74 -19.73 35.44
C VAL A 756 -40.97 -18.70 34.57
N ILE A 757 -41.61 -18.18 33.54
CA ILE A 757 -40.99 -17.17 32.69
C ILE A 757 -40.72 -15.88 33.48
N ASP A 758 -41.62 -15.44 34.35
CA ASP A 758 -41.39 -14.28 35.23
C ASP A 758 -40.18 -14.49 36.13
N SER A 759 -39.99 -15.69 36.68
CA SER A 759 -38.84 -16.00 37.51
C SER A 759 -37.51 -15.96 36.71
N ILE A 760 -37.53 -16.33 35.41
CA ILE A 760 -36.38 -16.22 34.52
C ILE A 760 -36.08 -14.76 34.21
N LEU A 761 -37.10 -13.95 33.86
CA LEU A 761 -36.95 -12.54 33.50
C LEU A 761 -36.47 -11.68 34.69
N GLN A 762 -36.90 -11.99 35.93
CA GLN A 762 -36.47 -11.27 37.12
C GLN A 762 -35.09 -11.68 37.65
N SER A 763 -34.54 -12.77 37.15
CA SER A 763 -33.23 -13.26 37.54
C SER A 763 -32.11 -12.59 36.72
N ASN A 764 -30.94 -12.34 37.35
CA ASN A 764 -29.75 -11.86 36.62
C ASN A 764 -29.10 -12.94 35.72
N LYS A 765 -29.77 -14.10 35.51
CA LYS A 765 -29.23 -15.21 34.75
C LYS A 765 -29.06 -14.90 33.27
N ILE A 766 -29.99 -14.11 32.69
CA ILE A 766 -29.93 -13.76 31.26
C ILE A 766 -28.63 -13.00 30.95
N ASP A 767 -28.32 -12.00 31.74
CA ASP A 767 -27.11 -11.19 31.54
C ASP A 767 -25.82 -12.02 31.66
N ALA A 768 -25.76 -12.89 32.66
CA ALA A 768 -24.63 -13.77 32.89
C ALA A 768 -24.46 -14.79 31.74
N LEU A 769 -25.57 -15.43 31.32
CA LEU A 769 -25.54 -16.41 30.22
C LEU A 769 -25.18 -15.80 28.89
N VAL A 770 -25.69 -14.61 28.59
CA VAL A 770 -25.32 -13.90 27.34
C VAL A 770 -23.81 -13.59 27.34
N GLU A 771 -23.29 -13.09 28.45
CA GLU A 771 -21.85 -12.79 28.56
C GLU A 771 -20.98 -14.06 28.45
N GLU A 772 -21.37 -15.14 29.14
CA GLU A 772 -20.66 -16.41 29.08
C GLU A 772 -20.71 -17.02 27.67
N SER A 773 -21.86 -16.97 27.03
CA SER A 773 -22.01 -17.46 25.64
C SER A 773 -21.18 -16.66 24.65
N ILE A 774 -21.11 -15.32 24.78
CA ILE A 774 -20.23 -14.49 23.95
C ILE A 774 -18.78 -14.90 24.19
N LYS A 775 -18.34 -15.03 25.44
CA LYS A 775 -16.95 -15.43 25.75
C LYS A 775 -16.61 -16.80 25.17
N SER A 776 -17.51 -17.75 25.27
CA SER A 776 -17.32 -19.11 24.79
C SER A 776 -17.25 -19.17 23.25
N VAL A 777 -18.23 -18.56 22.57
CA VAL A 777 -18.32 -18.62 21.10
C VAL A 777 -17.23 -17.81 20.42
N MET A 778 -16.91 -16.63 20.97
CA MET A 778 -15.87 -15.74 20.43
C MET A 778 -14.47 -16.11 20.91
N ASN A 779 -14.34 -17.03 21.87
CA ASN A 779 -13.07 -17.41 22.50
C ASN A 779 -12.33 -16.20 23.10
N ILE A 780 -13.06 -15.34 23.80
CA ILE A 780 -12.54 -14.13 24.46
C ILE A 780 -12.70 -14.20 25.97
N SER A 781 -11.78 -13.60 26.72
CA SER A 781 -11.83 -13.59 28.20
C SER A 781 -12.74 -12.48 28.76
N VAL A 782 -12.86 -11.36 28.02
CA VAL A 782 -13.62 -10.19 28.45
C VAL A 782 -14.46 -9.67 27.28
N VAL A 783 -15.69 -9.29 27.57
CA VAL A 783 -16.59 -8.64 26.62
C VAL A 783 -16.35 -7.13 26.69
N GLU A 784 -15.86 -6.52 25.61
CA GLU A 784 -15.51 -5.11 25.54
C GLU A 784 -15.80 -4.50 24.15
N GLY A 785 -15.71 -3.18 24.04
CA GLY A 785 -15.91 -2.50 22.76
C GLY A 785 -17.30 -2.72 22.17
N GLN A 786 -17.36 -3.04 20.90
CA GLN A 786 -18.61 -3.27 20.17
C GLN A 786 -19.42 -4.46 20.73
N ASN A 787 -18.75 -5.47 21.28
CA ASN A 787 -19.40 -6.65 21.84
C ASN A 787 -20.27 -6.32 23.07
N LEU A 788 -19.99 -5.23 23.82
CA LEU A 788 -20.87 -4.74 24.89
C LEU A 788 -22.23 -4.29 24.34
N MET A 789 -22.25 -3.58 23.21
CA MET A 789 -23.51 -3.17 22.58
C MET A 789 -24.29 -4.39 22.09
N ILE A 790 -23.58 -5.34 21.47
CA ILE A 790 -24.21 -6.56 20.95
C ILE A 790 -24.75 -7.41 22.08
N LYS A 791 -24.07 -7.49 23.23
CA LYS A 791 -24.58 -8.14 24.45
C LYS A 791 -25.98 -7.63 24.85
N GLU A 792 -26.16 -6.31 24.88
CA GLU A 792 -27.44 -5.70 25.19
C GLU A 792 -28.52 -5.99 24.15
N VAL A 793 -28.14 -6.06 22.88
CA VAL A 793 -29.07 -6.42 21.79
C VAL A 793 -29.50 -7.87 21.88
N ILE A 794 -28.58 -8.80 22.16
CA ILE A 794 -28.93 -10.22 22.36
C ILE A 794 -29.88 -10.37 23.56
N LYS A 795 -29.55 -9.75 24.68
CA LYS A 795 -30.38 -9.73 25.88
C LYS A 795 -31.80 -9.24 25.58
N TYR A 796 -31.90 -8.14 24.84
CA TYR A 796 -33.20 -7.59 24.41
C TYR A 796 -34.02 -8.61 23.61
N TYR A 797 -33.42 -9.33 22.65
CA TYR A 797 -34.11 -10.33 21.85
C TYR A 797 -34.48 -11.57 22.66
N VAL A 798 -33.66 -11.98 23.62
CA VAL A 798 -33.99 -13.05 24.57
C VAL A 798 -35.20 -12.66 25.42
N GLU A 799 -35.22 -11.46 26.03
CA GLU A 799 -36.35 -10.96 26.83
C GLU A 799 -37.62 -10.82 25.97
N LEU A 800 -37.51 -10.38 24.72
CA LEU A 800 -38.65 -10.27 23.80
C LEU A 800 -39.24 -11.64 23.48
N THR A 801 -38.40 -12.65 23.26
CA THR A 801 -38.83 -14.02 23.01
C THR A 801 -39.52 -14.61 24.25
N LEU A 802 -38.95 -14.46 25.43
CA LEU A 802 -39.53 -14.91 26.72
C LEU A 802 -40.86 -14.21 26.98
N ASN A 803 -40.97 -12.90 26.72
CA ASN A 803 -42.24 -12.18 26.88
C ASN A 803 -43.31 -12.67 25.88
N THR A 804 -42.93 -13.12 24.70
CA THR A 804 -43.86 -13.75 23.74
C THR A 804 -44.33 -15.12 24.27
N ASP A 805 -43.40 -15.93 24.76
CA ASP A 805 -43.75 -17.23 25.39
C ASP A 805 -44.64 -17.04 26.62
N LYS A 806 -44.40 -15.98 27.41
CA LYS A 806 -45.28 -15.63 28.54
C LYS A 806 -46.69 -15.31 28.11
N ARG A 807 -46.88 -14.55 27.02
CA ARG A 807 -48.21 -14.28 26.46
C ARG A 807 -48.91 -15.55 25.99
N ILE A 808 -48.18 -16.48 25.36
CA ILE A 808 -48.73 -17.81 24.96
C ILE A 808 -49.16 -18.57 26.18
N ALA A 809 -48.37 -18.62 27.26
CA ALA A 809 -48.70 -19.31 28.51
C ALA A 809 -49.86 -18.65 29.26
N GLN A 810 -50.08 -17.35 29.11
CA GLN A 810 -51.21 -16.59 29.73
C GLN A 810 -52.53 -16.77 28.97
N SER A 811 -52.51 -17.05 27.66
CA SER A 811 -53.69 -17.19 26.80
C SER A 811 -54.50 -18.47 27.07
N GLY A 812 -54.16 -19.26 28.09
CA GLY A 812 -55.00 -20.36 28.65
C GLY A 812 -54.33 -21.73 28.66
N SER A 813 -53.12 -21.93 28.23
CA SER A 813 -52.45 -23.24 28.23
C SER A 813 -50.97 -23.11 28.46
N ALA A 814 -50.46 -23.53 29.61
CA ALA A 814 -49.01 -23.76 29.75
C ALA A 814 -48.55 -24.71 28.67
N PHE A 815 -47.42 -24.43 28.02
CA PHE A 815 -46.83 -25.35 27.07
C PHE A 815 -45.81 -26.26 27.77
N LYS A 816 -45.75 -27.51 27.35
CA LYS A 816 -44.77 -28.46 27.86
C LYS A 816 -43.49 -28.37 27.00
N TYR A 817 -42.37 -27.91 27.59
CA TYR A 817 -41.08 -27.93 26.94
C TYR A 817 -40.55 -29.36 26.84
N LEU A 818 -40.32 -29.87 25.65
CA LEU A 818 -39.90 -31.24 25.44
C LEU A 818 -38.38 -31.36 25.39
N GLU A 819 -37.77 -30.65 24.46
CA GLU A 819 -36.32 -30.67 24.26
C GLU A 819 -35.87 -29.46 23.37
N GLY A 820 -34.60 -29.05 23.50
CA GLY A 820 -33.97 -28.01 22.65
C GLY A 820 -32.63 -28.42 22.11
N GLU A 821 -32.24 -27.80 21.00
CA GLU A 821 -30.97 -28.01 20.25
C GLU A 821 -30.61 -29.50 20.07
N LYS A 822 -31.59 -30.36 20.04
CA LYS A 822 -31.38 -31.79 19.90
C LYS A 822 -31.05 -32.16 18.44
N ARG A 823 -29.91 -32.81 18.30
CA ARG A 823 -29.45 -33.30 17.00
C ARG A 823 -30.17 -34.62 16.65
N TYR A 824 -30.81 -34.59 15.50
CA TYR A 824 -31.43 -35.76 14.88
C TYR A 824 -30.55 -36.25 13.73
N VAL A 825 -30.39 -37.56 13.60
CA VAL A 825 -29.74 -38.23 12.47
C VAL A 825 -30.65 -39.37 12.07
N VAL A 826 -31.17 -39.34 10.85
CA VAL A 826 -32.07 -40.35 10.33
C VAL A 826 -31.61 -40.85 8.99
N ASP A 827 -31.82 -42.16 8.74
CA ASP A 827 -31.55 -42.76 7.47
C ASP A 827 -32.73 -42.52 6.52
N TYR A 828 -32.42 -42.07 5.30
CA TYR A 828 -33.40 -41.80 4.26
C TYR A 828 -33.16 -42.72 3.07
N PRO A 829 -34.07 -43.70 2.85
CA PRO A 829 -33.97 -44.61 1.70
C PRO A 829 -34.40 -43.88 0.43
N LEU A 830 -33.46 -43.61 -0.47
CA LEU A 830 -33.70 -42.99 -1.77
C LEU A 830 -33.67 -44.05 -2.86
N GLN A 831 -34.76 -44.13 -3.61
CA GLN A 831 -34.82 -44.93 -4.85
C GLN A 831 -34.31 -44.08 -6.03
N LEU A 832 -33.18 -44.46 -6.61
CA LEU A 832 -32.63 -43.72 -7.73
C LEU A 832 -33.49 -43.82 -8.98
N SER A 833 -33.79 -42.70 -9.59
CA SER A 833 -34.56 -42.63 -10.86
C SER A 833 -33.81 -43.35 -11.97
N GLY A 834 -34.48 -44.32 -12.61
CA GLY A 834 -33.93 -45.06 -13.76
C GLY A 834 -33.27 -46.41 -13.44
N SER A 835 -33.18 -46.84 -12.15
CA SER A 835 -32.68 -48.17 -11.78
C SER A 835 -33.69 -48.93 -10.93
N THR A 836 -34.30 -49.94 -11.50
CA THR A 836 -35.17 -50.84 -10.74
C THR A 836 -34.35 -51.66 -9.76
N GLY A 837 -34.35 -51.25 -8.46
CA GLY A 837 -33.83 -52.04 -7.35
C GLY A 837 -32.68 -51.46 -6.55
N ASN A 838 -32.05 -50.37 -6.95
CA ASN A 838 -30.95 -49.76 -6.16
C ASN A 838 -31.48 -48.68 -5.21
N VAL A 839 -31.61 -49.04 -3.95
CA VAL A 839 -31.89 -48.05 -2.87
C VAL A 839 -30.60 -47.57 -2.25
N VAL A 840 -30.37 -46.26 -2.22
CA VAL A 840 -29.26 -45.61 -1.55
C VAL A 840 -29.77 -45.08 -0.22
N LEU A 841 -29.06 -45.37 0.87
CA LEU A 841 -29.38 -44.83 2.18
C LEU A 841 -28.60 -43.51 2.37
N LEU A 842 -29.32 -42.39 2.37
CA LEU A 842 -28.76 -41.05 2.67
C LEU A 842 -28.92 -40.75 4.16
N LYS A 843 -28.03 -39.95 4.71
CA LYS A 843 -28.13 -39.46 6.09
C LYS A 843 -28.68 -38.05 6.13
N LEU A 844 -29.87 -37.89 6.69
CA LEU A 844 -30.42 -36.57 7.00
C LEU A 844 -30.05 -36.16 8.42
N VAL A 845 -29.55 -34.95 8.58
CA VAL A 845 -29.12 -34.43 9.89
C VAL A 845 -29.69 -33.02 10.14
N GLY A 846 -30.01 -32.71 11.38
CA GLY A 846 -30.42 -31.37 11.78
C GLY A 846 -30.53 -31.26 13.29
N SER A 847 -30.27 -30.05 13.81
CA SER A 847 -30.58 -29.70 15.20
C SER A 847 -31.88 -28.93 15.19
N ILE A 848 -32.84 -29.37 15.97
CA ILE A 848 -34.14 -28.69 16.14
C ILE A 848 -33.99 -27.73 17.31
N ASP A 849 -34.18 -26.42 17.07
CA ASP A 849 -33.90 -25.37 18.05
C ASP A 849 -34.76 -25.59 19.32
N ARG A 850 -36.05 -25.92 19.14
CA ARG A 850 -36.93 -26.23 20.26
C ARG A 850 -38.10 -27.12 19.82
N LEU A 851 -38.39 -28.07 20.67
CA LEU A 851 -39.64 -28.88 20.61
C LEU A 851 -40.45 -28.63 21.86
N ASP A 852 -41.71 -28.30 21.69
CA ASP A 852 -42.65 -28.20 22.80
C ASP A 852 -44.04 -28.72 22.43
N SER A 853 -44.91 -28.86 23.38
CA SER A 853 -46.30 -29.27 23.19
C SER A 853 -47.24 -28.24 23.80
N LEU A 854 -48.14 -27.74 22.97
CA LEU A 854 -49.19 -26.80 23.37
C LEU A 854 -50.56 -27.44 23.09
N SER A 855 -51.38 -27.58 24.11
CA SER A 855 -52.71 -28.19 24.00
C SER A 855 -52.71 -29.58 23.34
N GLY A 856 -51.66 -30.37 23.56
CA GLY A 856 -51.48 -31.71 22.99
C GLY A 856 -50.93 -31.78 21.57
N ILE A 857 -50.70 -30.65 20.90
CA ILE A 857 -50.06 -30.57 19.58
C ILE A 857 -48.59 -30.32 19.77
N THR A 858 -47.71 -31.13 19.12
CA THR A 858 -46.27 -30.92 19.16
C THR A 858 -45.89 -29.79 18.20
N ARG A 859 -45.13 -28.82 18.68
CA ARG A 859 -44.63 -27.70 17.91
C ARG A 859 -43.14 -27.89 17.62
N VAL A 860 -42.79 -27.73 16.39
CA VAL A 860 -41.41 -27.64 15.91
C VAL A 860 -41.06 -26.16 15.77
N VAL A 861 -40.21 -25.67 16.66
CA VAL A 861 -39.90 -24.23 16.76
C VAL A 861 -38.50 -23.93 16.21
N ASP A 862 -38.39 -22.88 15.40
CA ASP A 862 -37.15 -22.38 14.79
C ASP A 862 -37.01 -20.88 15.07
N TYR A 863 -35.83 -20.45 15.53
CA TYR A 863 -35.53 -19.07 15.83
C TYR A 863 -34.76 -18.44 14.70
N LYS A 864 -35.23 -17.32 14.16
CA LYS A 864 -34.58 -16.58 13.07
C LYS A 864 -34.19 -15.18 13.51
N THR A 865 -32.88 -14.94 13.59
CA THR A 865 -32.32 -13.62 13.88
C THR A 865 -32.24 -12.70 12.65
N GLY A 866 -32.24 -13.28 11.45
CA GLY A 866 -32.30 -12.56 10.16
C GLY A 866 -33.71 -12.10 9.80
N LYS A 867 -33.82 -11.39 8.65
CA LYS A 867 -35.11 -11.00 8.07
C LYS A 867 -35.85 -12.24 7.56
N VAL A 868 -37.13 -12.35 7.84
CA VAL A 868 -38.00 -13.45 7.37
C VAL A 868 -39.25 -12.82 6.78
N ASP A 869 -39.40 -12.93 5.47
CA ASP A 869 -40.56 -12.37 4.74
C ASP A 869 -41.56 -13.50 4.38
N LEU A 870 -42.08 -14.21 5.38
CA LEU A 870 -43.10 -15.22 5.19
C LEU A 870 -44.50 -14.59 5.11
N LYS A 871 -45.24 -14.94 4.09
CA LYS A 871 -46.68 -14.60 3.94
C LYS A 871 -47.53 -15.73 4.50
N SER A 872 -48.66 -15.40 5.07
CA SER A 872 -49.59 -16.36 5.70
C SER A 872 -50.16 -17.40 4.69
N ASN A 873 -50.10 -17.14 3.43
CA ASN A 873 -50.58 -18.02 2.35
C ASN A 873 -49.50 -18.92 1.71
N ASN A 874 -48.22 -18.77 2.10
CA ASN A 874 -47.21 -19.67 1.58
C ASN A 874 -47.50 -21.12 1.96
N SER A 875 -47.37 -22.03 0.99
CA SER A 875 -47.70 -23.45 1.12
C SER A 875 -46.46 -24.32 0.96
N VAL A 876 -46.58 -25.60 1.33
CA VAL A 876 -45.52 -26.59 1.09
C VAL A 876 -45.27 -26.74 -0.42
N ARG A 877 -46.29 -26.52 -1.26
CA ARG A 877 -46.15 -26.53 -2.70
C ARG A 877 -45.18 -25.47 -3.23
N ASP A 878 -45.14 -24.29 -2.61
CA ASP A 878 -44.31 -23.16 -3.05
C ASP A 878 -42.82 -23.41 -2.78
N LEU A 879 -42.49 -24.43 -1.95
CA LEU A 879 -41.09 -24.68 -1.52
C LEU A 879 -40.18 -25.18 -2.66
N PHE A 880 -40.74 -25.82 -3.68
CA PHE A 880 -40.00 -26.41 -4.78
C PHE A 880 -40.25 -25.71 -6.12
N ASP A 881 -40.92 -24.56 -6.11
CA ASP A 881 -41.05 -23.70 -7.29
C ASP A 881 -39.65 -23.14 -7.71
N GLU A 882 -39.38 -23.14 -9.00
CA GLU A 882 -38.12 -22.60 -9.57
C GLU A 882 -37.89 -21.12 -9.22
N ASN A 883 -38.99 -20.38 -9.01
CA ASN A 883 -38.94 -18.97 -8.57
C ASN A 883 -39.03 -18.80 -7.06
N CYS A 884 -38.75 -19.87 -6.29
CA CYS A 884 -38.79 -19.83 -4.83
C CYS A 884 -37.85 -18.76 -4.29
N SER A 885 -38.44 -17.79 -3.60
CA SER A 885 -37.66 -16.69 -3.00
C SER A 885 -36.80 -17.18 -1.82
N ALA A 886 -35.74 -16.43 -1.55
CA ALA A 886 -34.91 -16.67 -0.36
C ALA A 886 -35.73 -16.71 0.96
N ASP A 887 -36.89 -16.11 0.94
CA ASP A 887 -37.80 -15.99 2.10
C ASP A 887 -38.39 -17.33 2.55
N LEU A 888 -38.51 -18.31 1.64
CA LEU A 888 -39.06 -19.62 1.96
C LEU A 888 -38.03 -20.60 2.60
N LYS A 889 -36.78 -20.22 2.73
CA LYS A 889 -35.72 -21.08 3.34
C LYS A 889 -36.07 -21.48 4.78
N ALA A 890 -36.65 -20.59 5.58
CA ALA A 890 -37.04 -20.86 6.94
C ALA A 890 -38.19 -21.88 7.00
N LEU A 891 -39.17 -21.79 6.07
CA LEU A 891 -40.24 -22.74 5.97
C LEU A 891 -39.75 -24.13 5.51
N PHE A 892 -38.83 -24.15 4.50
CA PHE A 892 -38.16 -25.37 4.09
C PHE A 892 -37.44 -26.04 5.26
N GLN A 893 -36.70 -25.29 6.05
CA GLN A 893 -35.95 -25.77 7.20
C GLN A 893 -36.90 -26.39 8.27
N THR A 894 -37.99 -25.71 8.58
CA THR A 894 -38.94 -26.21 9.57
C THR A 894 -39.72 -27.45 9.08
N CYS A 895 -40.06 -27.53 7.78
CA CYS A 895 -40.61 -28.75 7.15
C CYS A 895 -39.61 -29.91 7.23
N PHE A 896 -38.32 -29.62 6.92
CA PHE A 896 -37.25 -30.61 7.03
C PHE A 896 -37.09 -31.12 8.47
N TYR A 897 -37.18 -30.22 9.47
CA TYR A 897 -37.18 -30.61 10.89
C TYR A 897 -38.40 -31.46 11.29
N ALA A 898 -39.57 -31.15 10.77
CA ALA A 898 -40.74 -31.99 10.98
C ALA A 898 -40.56 -33.40 10.39
N LEU A 899 -39.92 -33.48 9.20
CA LEU A 899 -39.57 -34.78 8.62
C LEU A 899 -38.59 -35.56 9.50
N LEU A 900 -37.53 -34.90 9.97
CA LEU A 900 -36.58 -35.55 10.89
C LEU A 900 -37.23 -36.07 12.15
N TYR A 901 -38.05 -35.24 12.79
CA TYR A 901 -38.76 -35.61 13.99
C TYR A 901 -39.70 -36.82 13.77
N THR A 902 -40.48 -36.78 12.66
CA THR A 902 -41.40 -37.83 12.28
C THR A 902 -40.68 -39.15 12.00
N ARG A 903 -39.59 -39.12 11.23
CA ARG A 903 -38.80 -40.32 10.92
C ARG A 903 -38.14 -40.91 12.14
N ALA A 904 -37.61 -40.07 13.05
CA ALA A 904 -36.95 -40.53 14.27
C ALA A 904 -37.90 -41.13 15.30
N ASN A 905 -39.13 -40.62 15.41
CA ASN A 905 -40.04 -41.02 16.50
C ASN A 905 -41.18 -41.96 16.02
N TRP A 906 -41.55 -41.87 14.73
CA TRP A 906 -42.71 -42.60 14.16
C TRP A 906 -42.38 -43.42 12.89
N GLY A 907 -41.10 -43.61 12.62
CA GLY A 907 -40.64 -44.42 11.48
C GLY A 907 -41.08 -43.89 10.11
N GLY A 908 -41.35 -42.59 9.99
CA GLY A 908 -41.84 -41.95 8.80
C GLY A 908 -43.34 -41.84 8.65
N ASN A 909 -44.10 -42.52 9.49
CA ASN A 909 -45.59 -42.46 9.46
C ASN A 909 -46.08 -41.44 10.51
N MET A 910 -46.36 -40.26 10.09
CA MET A 910 -46.89 -39.19 10.94
C MET A 910 -48.25 -39.58 11.52
N GLN A 911 -48.36 -39.72 12.83
CA GLN A 911 -49.57 -40.14 13.52
C GLN A 911 -50.50 -39.00 13.92
N ASN A 912 -49.94 -37.81 14.19
CA ASN A 912 -50.69 -36.62 14.60
C ASN A 912 -50.16 -35.40 13.85
N ASN A 913 -51.01 -34.38 13.70
CA ASN A 913 -50.55 -33.10 13.11
C ASN A 913 -49.45 -32.47 13.99
N LEU A 914 -48.49 -31.85 13.29
CA LEU A 914 -47.43 -31.03 13.91
C LEU A 914 -47.74 -29.58 13.64
N LYS A 915 -47.20 -28.69 14.45
CA LYS A 915 -47.26 -27.24 14.23
C LYS A 915 -45.86 -26.68 14.06
N LEU A 916 -45.60 -26.13 12.88
CA LEU A 916 -44.36 -25.40 12.59
C LEU A 916 -44.48 -24.01 13.21
N VAL A 917 -43.43 -23.53 13.88
CA VAL A 917 -43.41 -22.21 14.53
C VAL A 917 -42.07 -21.55 14.24
N ILE A 918 -42.12 -20.38 13.64
CA ILE A 918 -40.93 -19.59 13.35
C ILE A 918 -40.99 -18.27 14.14
N TYR A 919 -39.99 -18.05 14.98
CA TYR A 919 -39.79 -16.79 15.68
C TYR A 919 -38.89 -15.89 14.85
N ALA A 920 -39.46 -14.95 14.10
CA ALA A 920 -38.72 -13.94 13.36
C ALA A 920 -38.40 -12.77 14.30
N LEU A 921 -37.23 -12.81 14.93
CA LEU A 921 -36.85 -11.92 16.02
C LEU A 921 -36.89 -10.44 15.67
N ARG A 922 -36.50 -10.08 14.45
CA ARG A 922 -36.52 -8.68 13.97
C ARG A 922 -37.94 -8.12 13.89
N ASP A 923 -38.94 -8.96 13.62
CA ASP A 923 -40.34 -8.58 13.38
C ASP A 923 -41.24 -8.87 14.56
N MET A 924 -40.71 -9.37 15.69
CA MET A 924 -41.47 -9.82 16.86
C MET A 924 -42.40 -8.74 17.46
N LYS A 925 -42.09 -7.46 17.30
CA LYS A 925 -42.97 -6.36 17.78
C LYS A 925 -44.24 -6.20 16.94
N ALA A 926 -44.19 -6.59 15.65
CA ALA A 926 -45.33 -6.44 14.73
C ALA A 926 -46.10 -7.74 14.54
N GLN A 927 -45.57 -8.72 13.88
CA GLN A 927 -46.13 -10.04 13.60
C GLN A 927 -45.01 -11.09 13.42
N GLY A 928 -44.02 -11.08 14.29
CA GLY A 928 -42.86 -11.94 14.17
C GLY A 928 -43.03 -13.43 14.53
N LEU A 929 -44.25 -13.86 14.82
CA LEU A 929 -44.55 -15.26 15.10
C LEU A 929 -45.37 -15.85 13.96
N TYR A 930 -44.76 -16.78 13.21
CA TYR A 930 -45.38 -17.51 12.13
C TYR A 930 -45.72 -18.92 12.61
N GLU A 931 -47.01 -19.29 12.57
CA GLU A 931 -47.48 -20.60 12.97
C GLU A 931 -48.19 -21.27 11.83
N ARG A 932 -47.87 -22.53 11.55
CA ARG A 932 -48.53 -23.35 10.57
C ARG A 932 -48.71 -24.79 11.03
N GLU A 933 -49.90 -25.26 10.89
CA GLU A 933 -50.18 -26.70 11.09
C GLU A 933 -49.74 -27.46 9.83
N ILE A 934 -49.04 -28.57 10.02
CA ILE A 934 -48.62 -29.46 8.97
C ILE A 934 -49.29 -30.80 9.15
N THR A 935 -49.92 -31.25 8.10
CA THR A 935 -50.64 -32.54 8.08
C THR A 935 -49.76 -33.66 7.51
N PRO A 936 -50.13 -34.93 7.71
CA PRO A 936 -49.45 -36.05 7.05
C PRO A 936 -49.38 -35.93 5.53
N ALA A 937 -50.41 -35.30 4.92
CA ALA A 937 -50.44 -35.06 3.47
C ALA A 937 -49.42 -34.00 3.05
N ASP A 938 -49.30 -32.92 3.82
CA ASP A 938 -48.29 -31.85 3.56
C ASP A 938 -46.87 -32.40 3.68
N LEU A 939 -46.62 -33.27 4.68
CA LEU A 939 -45.30 -33.86 4.83
C LEU A 939 -44.93 -34.84 3.71
N ARG A 940 -45.90 -35.62 3.24
CA ARG A 940 -45.72 -36.47 2.06
C ARG A 940 -45.47 -35.63 0.79
N LEU A 941 -46.20 -34.54 0.61
CA LEU A 941 -46.01 -33.62 -0.47
C LEU A 941 -44.58 -32.99 -0.43
N PHE A 942 -44.10 -32.64 0.76
CA PHE A 942 -42.72 -32.16 0.93
C PHE A 942 -41.69 -33.22 0.53
N GLU A 943 -41.94 -34.46 0.90
CA GLU A 943 -41.02 -35.58 0.71
C GLU A 943 -41.06 -36.13 -0.74
N GLU A 944 -42.25 -36.42 -1.27
CA GLU A 944 -42.45 -37.16 -2.50
C GLU A 944 -42.83 -36.26 -3.69
N GLY A 945 -43.27 -35.02 -3.43
CA GLY A 945 -43.85 -34.15 -4.44
C GLY A 945 -45.26 -34.51 -4.83
N ASP A 946 -45.77 -33.96 -5.92
CA ASP A 946 -47.09 -34.32 -6.54
C ASP A 946 -46.90 -34.56 -8.04
N PRO A 947 -46.80 -35.84 -8.44
CA PRO A 947 -46.62 -36.20 -9.85
C PRO A 947 -47.77 -35.76 -10.73
N SER A 948 -48.98 -35.57 -10.18
CA SER A 948 -50.17 -35.15 -10.97
C SER A 948 -50.11 -33.69 -11.41
N ASP A 949 -49.45 -32.85 -10.60
CA ASP A 949 -49.23 -31.44 -10.87
C ASP A 949 -47.78 -31.14 -11.30
N ASN A 950 -46.98 -32.17 -11.58
CA ASN A 950 -45.57 -32.08 -11.92
C ASN A 950 -44.76 -31.27 -10.87
N LEU A 951 -45.10 -31.39 -9.58
CA LEU A 951 -44.45 -30.69 -8.49
C LEU A 951 -43.37 -31.59 -7.88
N PRO A 952 -42.08 -31.17 -7.92
CA PRO A 952 -41.02 -31.95 -7.35
C PRO A 952 -41.07 -31.94 -5.79
N GLY A 953 -40.47 -32.96 -5.20
CA GLY A 953 -40.28 -33.07 -3.75
C GLY A 953 -38.81 -33.19 -3.35
N LEU A 954 -38.58 -33.47 -2.08
CA LEU A 954 -37.25 -33.69 -1.54
C LEU A 954 -36.54 -34.88 -2.22
N THR A 955 -37.30 -35.90 -2.58
CA THR A 955 -36.81 -37.08 -3.31
C THR A 955 -36.24 -36.70 -4.69
N ASP A 956 -36.92 -35.81 -5.42
CA ASP A 956 -36.47 -35.35 -6.73
C ASP A 956 -35.20 -34.48 -6.59
N LEU A 957 -35.12 -33.63 -5.57
CA LEU A 957 -33.94 -32.84 -5.28
C LEU A 957 -32.71 -33.74 -4.99
N PHE A 958 -32.88 -34.84 -4.25
CA PHE A 958 -31.78 -35.79 -4.03
C PHE A 958 -31.42 -36.55 -5.32
N ASN A 959 -32.42 -36.92 -6.15
CA ASN A 959 -32.15 -37.53 -7.46
C ASN A 959 -31.36 -36.59 -8.36
N GLU A 960 -31.66 -35.29 -8.37
CA GLU A 960 -30.89 -34.28 -9.10
C GLU A 960 -29.45 -34.18 -8.58
N ILE A 961 -29.28 -34.05 -7.25
CA ILE A 961 -27.96 -33.96 -6.60
C ILE A 961 -27.08 -35.16 -6.95
N LEU A 962 -27.65 -36.37 -6.94
CA LEU A 962 -26.93 -37.63 -7.22
C LEU A 962 -26.83 -37.97 -8.72
N ASN A 963 -27.55 -37.25 -9.57
CA ASN A 963 -27.51 -37.51 -11.02
C ASN A 963 -26.15 -37.10 -11.60
N ARG A 964 -25.46 -38.11 -12.15
CA ARG A 964 -24.15 -37.90 -12.79
C ARG A 964 -24.16 -36.96 -13.99
N ASN A 965 -25.30 -36.96 -14.71
CA ASN A 965 -25.44 -36.18 -15.96
C ASN A 965 -25.79 -34.70 -15.72
N ILE A 966 -26.04 -34.30 -14.47
CA ILE A 966 -26.33 -32.91 -14.08
C ILE A 966 -25.10 -32.37 -13.38
N PRO A 967 -24.27 -31.54 -14.03
CA PRO A 967 -23.06 -31.00 -13.41
C PRO A 967 -23.39 -29.94 -12.35
N PHE A 968 -22.38 -29.61 -11.49
CA PHE A 968 -22.47 -28.43 -10.68
C PHE A 968 -22.16 -27.20 -11.52
N GLN A 969 -23.09 -26.27 -11.53
CA GLN A 969 -22.95 -24.99 -12.24
C GLN A 969 -23.64 -23.88 -11.45
N CYS A 970 -23.21 -22.63 -11.66
CA CYS A 970 -23.91 -21.49 -11.10
C CYS A 970 -25.20 -21.22 -11.85
N LYS A 971 -26.35 -21.08 -11.16
CA LYS A 971 -27.67 -20.86 -11.80
C LYS A 971 -27.77 -19.48 -12.43
N ASP A 972 -27.19 -18.45 -11.79
CA ASP A 972 -27.22 -17.04 -12.20
C ASP A 972 -25.82 -16.45 -12.08
N TRP A 973 -24.94 -16.88 -12.98
CA TRP A 973 -23.53 -16.47 -12.96
C TRP A 973 -23.39 -14.98 -13.29
N GLY A 974 -22.78 -14.22 -12.38
CA GLY A 974 -22.68 -12.76 -12.48
C GLY A 974 -23.91 -11.99 -11.98
N GLY A 975 -24.95 -12.68 -11.48
CA GLY A 975 -26.14 -12.07 -10.89
C GLY A 975 -25.93 -11.57 -9.46
N ASN A 976 -26.97 -10.94 -8.89
CA ASN A 976 -26.90 -10.31 -7.57
C ASN A 976 -26.46 -11.27 -6.45
N HIS A 977 -26.72 -12.55 -6.55
CA HIS A 977 -26.30 -13.56 -5.58
C HIS A 977 -24.79 -13.80 -5.57
N CYS A 978 -24.10 -13.51 -6.68
CA CYS A 978 -22.65 -13.69 -6.79
C CYS A 978 -21.87 -12.52 -6.19
N GLU A 979 -22.45 -11.32 -6.11
CA GLU A 979 -21.78 -10.12 -5.60
C GLU A 979 -21.26 -10.28 -4.18
N TYR A 980 -22.04 -10.97 -3.34
CA TYR A 980 -21.73 -11.23 -1.92
C TYR A 980 -21.39 -12.71 -1.63
N CYS A 981 -21.01 -13.46 -2.64
CA CYS A 981 -20.68 -14.87 -2.49
C CYS A 981 -19.23 -15.06 -2.07
N ASP A 982 -18.98 -15.84 -1.01
CA ASP A 982 -17.60 -16.14 -0.51
C ASP A 982 -16.72 -16.85 -1.55
N TYR A 983 -17.32 -17.41 -2.60
CA TYR A 983 -16.63 -18.17 -3.65
C TYR A 983 -16.60 -17.46 -5.01
N LYS A 984 -16.90 -16.15 -5.06
CA LYS A 984 -16.94 -15.40 -6.31
C LYS A 984 -15.64 -15.49 -7.11
N ASP A 985 -14.50 -15.39 -6.40
CA ASP A 985 -13.17 -15.44 -7.02
C ASP A 985 -12.88 -16.85 -7.61
N LEU A 986 -13.39 -17.92 -6.98
CA LEU A 986 -13.31 -19.28 -7.53
C LEU A 986 -14.24 -19.47 -8.73
N CYS A 987 -15.27 -18.64 -8.85
CA CYS A 987 -16.17 -18.61 -9.99
C CYS A 987 -15.69 -17.65 -11.10
N CYS A 988 -14.51 -17.06 -10.97
CA CYS A 988 -13.92 -16.09 -11.91
C CYS A 988 -14.82 -14.85 -12.12
N LEU A 989 -15.38 -14.29 -11.05
CA LEU A 989 -16.23 -13.09 -11.06
C LEU A 989 -15.55 -11.88 -10.45
#